data_b184a55f15a07df2793d9cdcb57d3a14
#
_entry.id   b184a55f15a07df2793d9cdcb57d3a14
#
_cell.length_a   1.000
_cell.length_b   1.000
_cell.length_c   1.000
_cell.angle_alpha   90.00
_cell.angle_beta   90.00
_cell.angle_gamma   90.00
#
_symmetry.space_group_name_H-M   'P 1'
#
loop_
_entity.id
_entity.type
_entity.pdbx_description
1 polymer ?
#
loop_
_entity_poly.entity_id
_entity_poly.type
_entity_poly.pdbx_seq_one_letter_code
_entity_poly.pdbx_strand_id
1 'polypeptide(L)'
;MADDPSPSAAMPDEHELTQLALPLPEQAQLDELEATWRWLEARALQGIAATLNRHGLFTTPEIAHRFSAIVQALSAQASHQRLLRQWLQCLTEREWLIREGESWRCRIPLSEIPEPQEACPQSQWSQALAQYLETCIARHDALFSGQCSPLELLFNEQHRVTDALYRDNPASACLNRYTAQIAALCSAERILEVGAGTAATTAPVLKATRNTRQSYHFTDVSAQFLNDARARFHDESQVSYALFDINQPLDFTAHPEAGYDLIVAVNVLHDASHVVQTLRRLKLLLKAGGRLLIVEATERNSVFQLASVGFIEGLSGYRDFRRRDEKPMLTRSAWQEVLVQAGFANELAWPAQESSPLRQHLLVARSPGVNRPDKKAVSRYLQQRFGTGLPILQIRQREALFTPLHAPSDAPTEPAKPTPVAGGNPALEKQVAELWQSLLSRPVARHHDFFELGGDSLMATRMVAQLNRRGIARANLQDLFSHSTLSDFCAHLQAATSGEDNPIPLCQGDGEETLFVFHASDGDISAWLPLASALNRRVFGLQAKSPQRFATLDQMIDEYVGCIRRQQPHGPYVLAGWSYGAFLAAGAAQRLYAKGEQVRMVLIDPVCRQDFCCENRAALLRLLAEGQTPLALPEHFDQQTPDSQLADLSASLKRPVWCRKT
;
A
#
# COMPACT_ATOMS: atom_id res chain seq x y z
N MET A 1 -9.28 42.58 28.38
CA MET A 1 -8.67 41.43 29.03
C MET A 1 -8.83 40.32 28.03
N ALA A 2 -7.79 40.02 27.31
CA ALA A 2 -7.76 38.90 26.39
C ALA A 2 -7.43 37.65 27.21
N ASP A 3 -8.28 36.64 27.16
CA ASP A 3 -8.06 35.37 27.79
C ASP A 3 -6.84 34.71 27.11
N ASP A 4 -5.83 34.50 27.92
CA ASP A 4 -4.63 33.72 27.59
C ASP A 4 -5.07 32.27 27.27
N PRO A 5 -4.71 31.66 26.12
CA PRO A 5 -5.07 30.30 25.86
C PRO A 5 -4.34 29.39 26.87
N SER A 6 -5.11 28.61 27.61
CA SER A 6 -4.62 27.60 28.53
C SER A 6 -3.50 26.81 27.88
N PRO A 7 -2.37 26.50 28.56
CA PRO A 7 -1.30 25.75 27.99
C PRO A 7 -1.85 24.36 27.59
N SER A 8 -1.76 24.02 26.32
CA SER A 8 -1.96 22.66 25.79
C SER A 8 -1.18 21.71 26.70
N ALA A 9 -1.84 20.70 27.26
CA ALA A 9 -1.19 19.70 28.10
C ALA A 9 0.03 19.17 27.33
N ALA A 10 1.21 19.34 27.91
CA ALA A 10 2.45 18.91 27.25
C ALA A 10 2.39 17.39 27.03
N MET A 11 2.71 16.94 25.80
CA MET A 11 2.85 15.53 25.52
C MET A 11 3.87 14.90 26.48
N PRO A 12 3.64 13.68 27.00
CA PRO A 12 4.54 13.03 27.93
C PRO A 12 5.97 12.99 27.38
N ASP A 13 6.95 13.15 28.21
CA ASP A 13 8.34 12.99 27.80
C ASP A 13 8.72 11.51 27.66
N GLU A 14 9.90 11.23 27.10
CA GLU A 14 10.43 9.86 26.94
C GLU A 14 10.55 9.14 28.30
N HIS A 15 10.84 9.90 29.35
CA HIS A 15 11.00 9.36 30.71
C HIS A 15 9.67 8.86 31.28
N GLU A 16 8.56 9.57 31.05
CA GLU A 16 7.23 9.15 31.50
C GLU A 16 6.76 7.88 30.78
N LEU A 17 7.05 7.74 29.48
CA LEU A 17 6.75 6.52 28.73
C LEU A 17 7.56 5.31 29.23
N THR A 18 8.83 5.52 29.57
CA THR A 18 9.70 4.43 30.06
C THR A 18 9.40 4.03 31.50
N GLN A 19 8.80 4.92 32.28
CA GLN A 19 8.34 4.62 33.64
C GLN A 19 7.00 3.89 33.71
N LEU A 20 6.27 3.76 32.58
CA LEU A 20 5.05 2.96 32.56
C LEU A 20 5.33 1.53 32.98
N ALA A 21 4.73 1.12 34.08
CA ALA A 21 4.73 -0.28 34.49
C ALA A 21 3.84 -1.07 33.51
N LEU A 22 4.47 -1.75 32.56
CA LEU A 22 3.81 -2.59 31.58
C LEU A 22 4.12 -4.06 31.89
N PRO A 23 3.43 -4.70 32.88
CA PRO A 23 3.69 -6.08 33.23
C PRO A 23 3.22 -7.01 32.09
N LEU A 24 3.98 -8.07 31.85
CA LEU A 24 3.54 -9.18 31.00
C LEU A 24 2.25 -9.81 31.56
N PRO A 25 1.48 -10.54 30.74
CA PRO A 25 0.41 -11.39 31.22
C PRO A 25 0.89 -12.35 32.34
N GLU A 26 -0.04 -12.86 33.12
CA GLU A 26 0.27 -13.85 34.15
C GLU A 26 0.96 -15.09 33.54
N GLN A 27 1.82 -15.75 34.30
CA GLN A 27 2.61 -16.88 33.82
C GLN A 27 1.74 -17.97 33.21
N ALA A 28 0.59 -18.29 33.81
CA ALA A 28 -0.34 -19.29 33.29
C ALA A 28 -0.89 -18.90 31.91
N GLN A 29 -1.12 -17.61 31.65
CA GLN A 29 -1.55 -17.10 30.35
C GLN A 29 -0.42 -17.16 29.31
N LEU A 30 0.82 -16.92 29.72
CA LEU A 30 1.99 -17.05 28.86
C LEU A 30 2.26 -18.52 28.51
N ASP A 31 2.12 -19.43 29.46
CA ASP A 31 2.28 -20.87 29.25
C ASP A 31 1.22 -21.41 28.26
N GLU A 32 -0.02 -20.98 28.41
CA GLU A 32 -1.09 -21.31 27.48
C GLU A 32 -0.85 -20.73 26.06
N LEU A 33 -0.39 -19.49 26.01
CA LEU A 33 -0.05 -18.83 24.76
C LEU A 33 1.06 -19.58 24.03
N GLU A 34 2.13 -19.95 24.74
CA GLU A 34 3.25 -20.72 24.18
C GLU A 34 2.81 -22.11 23.71
N ALA A 35 2.03 -22.81 24.52
CA ALA A 35 1.51 -24.14 24.16
C ALA A 35 0.63 -24.09 22.91
N THR A 36 -0.25 -23.08 22.81
CA THR A 36 -1.11 -22.88 21.63
C THR A 36 -0.28 -22.62 20.38
N TRP A 37 0.68 -21.69 20.44
CA TRP A 37 1.52 -21.38 19.29
C TRP A 37 2.41 -22.57 18.89
N ARG A 38 2.96 -23.32 19.85
CA ARG A 38 3.74 -24.52 19.59
C ARG A 38 2.91 -25.55 18.81
N TRP A 39 1.67 -25.76 19.23
CA TRP A 39 0.74 -26.65 18.54
C TRP A 39 0.41 -26.15 17.12
N LEU A 40 0.03 -24.87 16.99
CA LEU A 40 -0.32 -24.25 15.69
C LEU A 40 0.85 -24.32 14.69
N GLU A 41 2.08 -24.05 15.13
CA GLU A 41 3.28 -24.11 14.29
C GLU A 41 3.56 -25.55 13.83
N ALA A 42 3.48 -26.54 14.72
CA ALA A 42 3.69 -27.94 14.38
C ALA A 42 2.61 -28.46 13.42
N ARG A 43 1.34 -28.12 13.68
CA ARG A 43 0.22 -28.53 12.85
C ARG A 43 0.24 -27.87 11.46
N ALA A 44 0.60 -26.60 11.40
CA ALA A 44 0.76 -25.87 10.15
C ALA A 44 1.87 -26.50 9.28
N LEU A 45 2.99 -26.84 9.89
CA LEU A 45 4.11 -27.48 9.23
C LEU A 45 3.73 -28.83 8.62
N GLN A 46 3.03 -29.66 9.38
CA GLN A 46 2.47 -30.92 8.91
C GLN A 46 1.45 -30.68 7.79
N GLY A 47 0.59 -29.66 7.91
CA GLY A 47 -0.39 -29.30 6.88
C GLY A 47 0.25 -28.90 5.55
N ILE A 48 1.35 -28.12 5.59
CA ILE A 48 2.15 -27.77 4.41
C ILE A 48 2.74 -29.05 3.78
N ALA A 49 3.36 -29.90 4.58
CA ALA A 49 3.98 -31.13 4.13
C ALA A 49 2.95 -32.10 3.51
N ALA A 50 1.81 -32.29 4.17
CA ALA A 50 0.71 -33.12 3.69
C ALA A 50 0.14 -32.61 2.36
N THR A 51 0.04 -31.28 2.20
CA THR A 51 -0.40 -30.67 0.94
C THR A 51 0.57 -30.98 -0.20
N LEU A 52 1.86 -30.78 -0.01
CA LEU A 52 2.87 -31.09 -1.02
C LEU A 52 2.91 -32.61 -1.35
N ASN A 53 2.87 -33.44 -0.33
CA ASN A 53 2.90 -34.91 -0.48
C ASN A 53 1.66 -35.44 -1.24
N ARG A 54 0.48 -34.86 -1.01
CA ARG A 54 -0.78 -35.23 -1.69
C ARG A 54 -0.71 -34.98 -3.20
N HIS A 55 0.12 -34.04 -3.64
CA HIS A 55 0.40 -33.78 -5.06
C HIS A 55 1.59 -34.60 -5.61
N GLY A 56 2.05 -35.61 -4.90
CA GLY A 56 3.16 -36.48 -5.32
C GLY A 56 4.54 -35.79 -5.21
N LEU A 57 4.63 -34.67 -4.51
CA LEU A 57 5.87 -33.93 -4.32
C LEU A 57 6.59 -34.42 -3.06
N PHE A 58 7.91 -34.59 -3.16
CA PHE A 58 8.78 -34.93 -2.03
C PHE A 58 8.41 -36.23 -1.31
N THR A 59 8.00 -37.23 -2.10
CA THR A 59 7.63 -38.55 -1.61
C THR A 59 8.84 -39.44 -1.38
N THR A 60 9.95 -39.19 -2.08
CA THR A 60 11.23 -39.92 -1.94
C THR A 60 12.41 -38.99 -2.10
N PRO A 61 13.55 -39.24 -1.39
CA PRO A 61 14.75 -38.40 -1.44
C PRO A 61 15.43 -38.34 -2.81
N GLU A 62 15.20 -39.32 -3.69
CA GLU A 62 15.88 -39.44 -4.98
C GLU A 62 15.32 -38.47 -6.03
N ILE A 63 14.10 -37.97 -5.82
CA ILE A 63 13.41 -37.15 -6.80
C ILE A 63 13.58 -35.67 -6.46
N ALA A 64 14.21 -34.93 -7.36
CA ALA A 64 14.29 -33.47 -7.29
C ALA A 64 13.16 -32.82 -8.11
N HIS A 65 12.47 -31.86 -7.52
CA HIS A 65 11.39 -31.12 -8.16
C HIS A 65 11.83 -29.68 -8.47
N ARG A 66 11.71 -29.25 -9.73
CA ARG A 66 11.91 -27.85 -10.11
C ARG A 66 10.77 -27.00 -9.61
N PHE A 67 11.04 -25.73 -9.29
CA PHE A 67 10.00 -24.80 -8.82
C PHE A 67 8.79 -24.72 -9.76
N SER A 68 9.02 -24.67 -11.07
CA SER A 68 7.93 -24.66 -12.07
C SER A 68 7.03 -25.89 -12.01
N ALA A 69 7.62 -27.08 -11.76
CA ALA A 69 6.84 -28.31 -11.61
C ALA A 69 6.00 -28.29 -10.32
N ILE A 70 6.54 -27.74 -9.22
CA ILE A 70 5.81 -27.58 -7.95
C ILE A 70 4.62 -26.60 -8.14
N VAL A 71 4.85 -25.45 -8.81
CA VAL A 71 3.80 -24.48 -9.15
C VAL A 71 2.69 -25.16 -9.98
N GLN A 72 3.06 -25.96 -10.97
CA GLN A 72 2.10 -26.65 -11.81
C GLN A 72 1.30 -27.71 -11.03
N ALA A 73 1.96 -28.50 -10.19
CA ALA A 73 1.32 -29.55 -9.39
C ALA A 73 0.25 -28.97 -8.45
N LEU A 74 0.54 -27.81 -7.81
CA LEU A 74 -0.39 -27.11 -6.93
C LEU A 74 -1.36 -26.20 -7.67
N SER A 75 -1.26 -26.03 -8.99
CA SER A 75 -2.01 -25.04 -9.77
C SER A 75 -1.90 -23.63 -9.17
N ALA A 76 -0.72 -23.29 -8.62
CA ALA A 76 -0.53 -22.06 -7.86
C ALA A 76 -0.55 -20.82 -8.77
N GLN A 77 -1.44 -19.87 -8.46
CA GLN A 77 -1.51 -18.59 -9.15
C GLN A 77 -0.22 -17.79 -8.98
N ALA A 78 0.04 -16.84 -9.89
CA ALA A 78 1.22 -15.99 -9.85
C ALA A 78 1.37 -15.21 -8.52
N SER A 79 0.26 -14.75 -7.95
CA SER A 79 0.20 -14.08 -6.65
C SER A 79 0.69 -14.95 -5.48
N HIS A 80 0.50 -16.28 -5.56
CA HIS A 80 0.84 -17.21 -4.49
C HIS A 80 2.22 -17.88 -4.65
N GLN A 81 2.92 -17.62 -5.77
CA GLN A 81 4.23 -18.25 -5.99
C GLN A 81 5.29 -17.84 -4.97
N ARG A 82 5.19 -16.59 -4.42
CA ARG A 82 6.08 -16.15 -3.35
C ARG A 82 5.80 -16.92 -2.05
N LEU A 83 4.54 -17.07 -1.67
CA LEU A 83 4.15 -17.88 -0.52
C LEU A 83 4.66 -19.32 -0.67
N LEU A 84 4.57 -19.90 -1.87
CA LEU A 84 5.10 -21.23 -2.14
C LEU A 84 6.63 -21.31 -1.96
N ARG A 85 7.38 -20.28 -2.39
CA ARG A 85 8.82 -20.19 -2.10
C ARG A 85 9.10 -20.10 -0.61
N GLN A 86 8.29 -19.37 0.15
CA GLN A 86 8.40 -19.30 1.61
C GLN A 86 8.14 -20.66 2.26
N TRP A 87 7.17 -21.45 1.77
CA TRP A 87 6.95 -22.82 2.21
C TRP A 87 8.19 -23.69 2.01
N LEU A 88 8.75 -23.68 0.80
CA LEU A 88 9.94 -24.44 0.49
C LEU A 88 11.15 -23.99 1.30
N GLN A 89 11.31 -22.69 1.49
CA GLN A 89 12.37 -22.13 2.35
C GLN A 89 12.19 -22.56 3.81
N CYS A 90 10.97 -22.52 4.34
CA CYS A 90 10.63 -22.95 5.69
C CYS A 90 11.01 -24.44 5.93
N LEU A 91 10.71 -25.31 4.96
CA LEU A 91 11.08 -26.73 5.02
C LEU A 91 12.60 -26.94 4.84
N THR A 92 13.26 -26.07 4.06
CA THR A 92 14.72 -26.12 3.87
C THR A 92 15.46 -25.67 5.14
N GLU A 93 15.00 -24.62 5.81
CA GLU A 93 15.56 -24.14 7.10
C GLU A 93 15.43 -25.20 8.22
N ARG A 94 14.45 -26.10 8.11
CA ARG A 94 14.27 -27.23 9.03
C ARG A 94 14.98 -28.51 8.57
N GLU A 95 15.81 -28.41 7.53
CA GLU A 95 16.56 -29.51 6.96
C GLU A 95 15.71 -30.68 6.41
N TRP A 96 14.40 -30.47 6.14
CA TRP A 96 13.54 -31.48 5.53
C TRP A 96 13.65 -31.47 4.01
N LEU A 97 13.95 -30.29 3.45
CA LEU A 97 14.30 -30.15 2.05
C LEU A 97 15.75 -29.70 1.87
N ILE A 98 16.31 -30.05 0.73
CA ILE A 98 17.61 -29.56 0.24
C ILE A 98 17.34 -28.81 -1.04
N ARG A 99 17.84 -27.58 -1.13
CA ARG A 99 17.78 -26.77 -2.35
C ARG A 99 19.02 -26.99 -3.20
N GLU A 100 18.83 -27.33 -4.47
CA GLU A 100 19.87 -27.53 -5.47
C GLU A 100 19.58 -26.63 -6.68
N GLY A 101 20.08 -25.36 -6.63
CA GLY A 101 19.74 -24.34 -7.62
C GLY A 101 18.24 -23.97 -7.59
N GLU A 102 17.54 -24.22 -8.68
CA GLU A 102 16.09 -24.00 -8.82
C GLU A 102 15.26 -25.27 -8.58
N SER A 103 15.85 -26.28 -7.95
CA SER A 103 15.20 -27.55 -7.61
C SER A 103 15.31 -27.83 -6.12
N TRP A 104 14.37 -28.62 -5.61
CA TRP A 104 14.35 -29.10 -4.24
C TRP A 104 14.14 -30.61 -4.22
N ARG A 105 14.77 -31.28 -3.28
CA ARG A 105 14.52 -32.68 -2.93
C ARG A 105 14.34 -32.83 -1.42
N CYS A 106 13.62 -33.85 -0.98
CA CYS A 106 13.49 -34.11 0.45
C CYS A 106 14.69 -34.92 0.99
N ARG A 107 14.99 -34.73 2.27
CA ARG A 107 15.91 -35.64 3.03
C ARG A 107 15.20 -36.87 3.53
N ILE A 108 13.96 -36.70 3.95
CA ILE A 108 13.02 -37.73 4.35
C ILE A 108 11.71 -37.50 3.61
N PRO A 109 10.92 -38.54 3.31
CA PRO A 109 9.59 -38.35 2.75
C PRO A 109 8.75 -37.41 3.60
N LEU A 110 8.07 -36.44 2.99
CA LEU A 110 7.23 -35.48 3.75
C LEU A 110 6.04 -36.17 4.43
N SER A 111 5.68 -37.40 4.06
CA SER A 111 4.70 -38.22 4.76
C SER A 111 5.16 -38.70 6.15
N GLU A 112 6.47 -38.62 6.44
CA GLU A 112 7.04 -39.04 7.73
C GLU A 112 7.10 -37.90 8.76
N ILE A 113 6.65 -36.72 8.38
CA ILE A 113 6.61 -35.57 9.29
C ILE A 113 5.57 -35.81 10.39
N PRO A 114 5.99 -35.79 11.69
CA PRO A 114 5.12 -36.21 12.77
C PRO A 114 3.98 -35.23 13.01
N GLU A 115 2.85 -35.74 13.45
CA GLU A 115 1.76 -34.92 14.00
C GLU A 115 2.17 -34.25 15.32
N PRO A 116 1.50 -33.14 15.70
CA PRO A 116 1.71 -32.55 17.02
C PRO A 116 1.47 -33.60 18.12
N GLN A 117 2.45 -33.77 19.01
CA GLN A 117 2.34 -34.78 20.09
C GLN A 117 1.41 -34.33 21.22
N GLU A 118 1.27 -33.03 21.41
CA GLU A 118 0.42 -32.43 22.44
C GLU A 118 -0.93 -32.03 21.83
N ALA A 119 -1.99 -32.04 22.64
CA ALA A 119 -3.28 -31.48 22.22
C ALA A 119 -3.26 -29.96 22.26
N CYS A 120 -4.02 -29.32 21.36
CA CYS A 120 -4.22 -27.88 21.43
C CYS A 120 -4.93 -27.50 22.74
N PRO A 121 -4.51 -26.43 23.44
CA PRO A 121 -5.21 -25.92 24.61
C PRO A 121 -6.69 -25.68 24.34
N GLN A 122 -7.52 -25.84 25.38
CA GLN A 122 -8.99 -25.90 25.23
C GLN A 122 -9.68 -24.52 25.41
N SER A 123 -8.92 -23.44 25.54
CA SER A 123 -9.52 -22.10 25.57
C SER A 123 -10.23 -21.77 24.28
N GLN A 124 -11.22 -20.89 24.35
CA GLN A 124 -12.05 -20.52 23.21
C GLN A 124 -11.21 -19.92 22.06
N TRP A 125 -10.26 -19.06 22.38
CA TRP A 125 -9.39 -18.44 21.37
C TRP A 125 -8.42 -19.45 20.73
N SER A 126 -7.83 -20.38 21.51
CA SER A 126 -6.94 -21.42 21.00
C SER A 126 -7.68 -22.34 20.03
N GLN A 127 -8.88 -22.78 20.41
CA GLN A 127 -9.72 -23.64 19.57
C GLN A 127 -10.20 -22.93 18.29
N ALA A 128 -10.51 -21.63 18.36
CA ALA A 128 -10.87 -20.85 17.18
C ALA A 128 -9.72 -20.78 16.17
N LEU A 129 -8.48 -20.56 16.64
CA LEU A 129 -7.30 -20.56 15.77
C LEU A 129 -6.97 -21.95 15.22
N ALA A 130 -7.10 -23.00 16.03
CA ALA A 130 -6.91 -24.38 15.59
C ALA A 130 -7.91 -24.75 14.48
N GLN A 131 -9.19 -24.46 14.66
CA GLN A 131 -10.23 -24.72 13.67
C GLN A 131 -10.01 -23.94 12.37
N TYR A 132 -9.57 -22.68 12.48
CA TYR A 132 -9.22 -21.86 11.33
C TYR A 132 -8.05 -22.47 10.55
N LEU A 133 -6.98 -22.89 11.22
CA LEU A 133 -5.83 -23.54 10.61
C LEU A 133 -6.25 -24.83 9.89
N GLU A 134 -7.04 -25.68 10.51
CA GLU A 134 -7.56 -26.92 9.90
C GLU A 134 -8.37 -26.61 8.64
N THR A 135 -9.20 -25.57 8.69
CA THR A 135 -10.00 -25.12 7.53
C THR A 135 -9.09 -24.65 6.39
N CYS A 136 -8.03 -23.90 6.69
CA CYS A 136 -7.05 -23.46 5.68
C CYS A 136 -6.31 -24.65 5.08
N ILE A 137 -5.81 -25.58 5.91
CA ILE A 137 -5.10 -26.79 5.45
C ILE A 137 -5.97 -27.63 4.53
N ALA A 138 -7.23 -27.84 4.88
CA ALA A 138 -8.18 -28.59 4.06
C ALA A 138 -8.47 -27.90 2.71
N ARG A 139 -8.21 -26.61 2.60
CA ARG A 139 -8.49 -25.77 1.41
C ARG A 139 -7.25 -25.23 0.71
N HIS A 140 -6.04 -25.68 1.05
CA HIS A 140 -4.81 -25.18 0.43
C HIS A 140 -4.86 -25.24 -1.11
N ASP A 141 -5.42 -26.32 -1.70
CA ASP A 141 -5.53 -26.46 -3.15
C ASP A 141 -6.43 -25.38 -3.76
N ALA A 142 -7.56 -25.10 -3.12
CA ALA A 142 -8.50 -24.05 -3.53
C ALA A 142 -7.92 -22.65 -3.32
N LEU A 143 -7.14 -22.45 -2.26
CA LEU A 143 -6.43 -21.19 -1.98
C LEU A 143 -5.34 -20.93 -3.02
N PHE A 144 -4.47 -21.92 -3.32
CA PHE A 144 -3.42 -21.78 -4.33
C PHE A 144 -3.99 -21.50 -5.72
N SER A 145 -5.06 -22.19 -6.10
CA SER A 145 -5.72 -22.00 -7.40
C SER A 145 -6.63 -20.75 -7.46
N GLY A 146 -6.80 -20.02 -6.34
CA GLY A 146 -7.68 -18.86 -6.27
C GLY A 146 -9.18 -19.17 -6.36
N GLN A 147 -9.57 -20.44 -6.15
CA GLN A 147 -10.98 -20.85 -6.07
C GLN A 147 -11.63 -20.50 -4.73
N CYS A 148 -10.84 -20.28 -3.69
CA CYS A 148 -11.26 -19.85 -2.37
C CYS A 148 -10.54 -18.56 -1.98
N SER A 149 -11.29 -17.59 -1.45
CA SER A 149 -10.70 -16.36 -0.92
C SER A 149 -10.18 -16.59 0.50
N PRO A 150 -8.93 -16.25 0.83
CA PRO A 150 -8.42 -16.34 2.19
C PRO A 150 -9.17 -15.40 3.15
N LEU A 151 -9.69 -14.27 2.65
CA LEU A 151 -10.46 -13.33 3.45
C LEU A 151 -11.82 -13.91 3.87
N GLU A 152 -12.47 -14.72 3.04
CA GLU A 152 -13.73 -15.41 3.40
C GLU A 152 -13.51 -16.39 4.56
N LEU A 153 -12.33 -16.99 4.68
CA LEU A 153 -12.00 -17.89 5.78
C LEU A 153 -11.67 -17.13 7.07
N LEU A 154 -11.00 -15.98 6.95
CA LEU A 154 -10.58 -15.17 8.09
C LEU A 154 -11.76 -14.36 8.66
N PHE A 155 -12.57 -13.74 7.79
CA PHE A 155 -13.70 -12.89 8.16
C PHE A 155 -15.02 -13.65 7.98
N ASN A 156 -15.21 -14.70 8.79
CA ASN A 156 -16.49 -15.41 8.83
C ASN A 156 -17.57 -14.60 9.58
N GLU A 157 -18.84 -14.94 9.36
CA GLU A 157 -19.99 -14.23 9.94
C GLU A 157 -19.97 -14.14 11.49
N GLN A 158 -19.19 -14.96 12.14
CA GLN A 158 -19.11 -15.02 13.61
C GLN A 158 -17.88 -14.28 14.18
N HIS A 159 -17.01 -13.73 13.35
CA HIS A 159 -15.76 -13.02 13.71
C HIS A 159 -14.84 -13.75 14.72
N ARG A 160 -15.05 -15.04 14.98
CA ARG A 160 -14.35 -15.80 16.03
C ARG A 160 -12.84 -15.84 15.81
N VAL A 161 -12.41 -15.94 14.57
CA VAL A 161 -10.98 -16.03 14.23
C VAL A 161 -10.30 -14.68 14.45
N THR A 162 -10.91 -13.60 13.96
CA THR A 162 -10.37 -12.24 14.11
C THR A 162 -10.36 -11.79 15.55
N ASP A 163 -11.40 -12.13 16.32
CA ASP A 163 -11.44 -11.88 17.77
C ASP A 163 -10.34 -12.66 18.49
N ALA A 164 -10.15 -13.94 18.16
CA ALA A 164 -9.09 -14.76 18.72
C ALA A 164 -7.69 -14.23 18.38
N LEU A 165 -7.47 -13.72 17.16
CA LEU A 165 -6.19 -13.14 16.73
C LEU A 165 -5.91 -11.77 17.34
N TYR A 166 -6.93 -10.90 17.39
CA TYR A 166 -6.69 -9.46 17.62
C TYR A 166 -7.25 -8.93 18.94
N ARG A 167 -8.06 -9.74 19.67
CA ARG A 167 -8.68 -9.30 20.93
C ARG A 167 -8.54 -10.28 22.09
N ASP A 168 -8.88 -11.56 21.89
CA ASP A 168 -9.17 -12.48 23.00
C ASP A 168 -7.95 -13.25 23.50
N ASN A 169 -6.90 -13.42 22.67
CA ASN A 169 -5.69 -14.05 23.17
C ASN A 169 -4.93 -13.13 24.13
N PRO A 170 -4.19 -13.70 25.11
CA PRO A 170 -3.52 -12.93 26.16
C PRO A 170 -2.56 -11.86 25.64
N ALA A 171 -1.87 -12.12 24.51
CA ALA A 171 -0.95 -11.17 23.92
C ALA A 171 -1.69 -9.94 23.37
N SER A 172 -2.70 -10.16 22.53
CA SER A 172 -3.49 -9.07 21.94
C SER A 172 -4.27 -8.29 23.00
N ALA A 173 -4.86 -8.96 23.98
CA ALA A 173 -5.55 -8.31 25.10
C ALA A 173 -4.60 -7.39 25.90
N CYS A 174 -3.37 -7.87 26.16
CA CYS A 174 -2.33 -7.10 26.83
C CYS A 174 -1.90 -5.88 26.00
N LEU A 175 -1.57 -6.08 24.71
CA LEU A 175 -1.10 -5.04 23.82
C LEU A 175 -2.17 -3.97 23.56
N ASN A 176 -3.44 -4.37 23.34
CA ASN A 176 -4.55 -3.42 23.19
C ASN A 176 -4.75 -2.58 24.45
N ARG A 177 -4.63 -3.18 25.65
CA ARG A 177 -4.69 -2.45 26.91
C ARG A 177 -3.57 -1.42 27.02
N TYR A 178 -2.35 -1.77 26.64
CA TYR A 178 -1.20 -0.85 26.72
C TYR A 178 -1.26 0.23 25.65
N THR A 179 -1.73 -0.10 24.45
CA THR A 179 -2.04 0.89 23.42
C THR A 179 -3.01 1.94 23.97
N ALA A 180 -4.07 1.50 24.64
CA ALA A 180 -5.05 2.40 25.26
C ALA A 180 -4.46 3.26 26.39
N GLN A 181 -3.60 2.68 27.26
CA GLN A 181 -2.93 3.42 28.33
C GLN A 181 -1.98 4.50 27.77
N ILE A 182 -1.19 4.15 26.76
CA ILE A 182 -0.26 5.09 26.12
C ILE A 182 -1.04 6.20 25.41
N ALA A 183 -2.15 5.86 24.71
CA ALA A 183 -3.00 6.85 24.05
C ALA A 183 -3.59 7.85 25.07
N ALA A 184 -4.04 7.38 26.22
CA ALA A 184 -4.54 8.23 27.31
C ALA A 184 -3.43 9.11 27.91
N LEU A 185 -2.22 8.53 28.14
CA LEU A 185 -1.07 9.28 28.64
C LEU A 185 -0.65 10.40 27.68
N CYS A 186 -0.67 10.14 26.37
CA CYS A 186 -0.36 11.13 25.34
C CYS A 186 -1.31 12.32 25.32
N SER A 187 -2.45 12.26 26.03
CA SER A 187 -3.47 13.32 26.02
C SER A 187 -3.80 13.83 24.62
N ALA A 188 -3.77 12.93 23.64
CA ALA A 188 -3.92 13.26 22.22
C ALA A 188 -5.31 13.83 21.93
N GLU A 189 -5.37 15.03 21.33
CA GLU A 189 -6.63 15.63 20.89
C GLU A 189 -7.10 15.05 19.56
N ARG A 190 -6.15 14.59 18.74
CA ARG A 190 -6.43 14.06 17.40
C ARG A 190 -5.70 12.74 17.18
N ILE A 191 -6.46 11.68 17.11
CA ILE A 191 -5.95 10.33 16.88
C ILE A 191 -6.37 9.83 15.51
N LEU A 192 -5.43 9.26 14.78
CA LEU A 192 -5.67 8.48 13.57
C LEU A 192 -5.38 7.01 13.85
N GLU A 193 -6.32 6.13 13.64
CA GLU A 193 -6.09 4.70 13.61
C GLU A 193 -6.07 4.22 12.16
N VAL A 194 -4.99 3.53 11.79
CA VAL A 194 -4.75 3.02 10.43
C VAL A 194 -4.93 1.51 10.43
N GLY A 195 -5.77 0.99 9.53
CA GLY A 195 -6.07 -0.44 9.48
C GLY A 195 -6.81 -0.92 10.74
N ALA A 196 -7.85 -0.18 11.14
CA ALA A 196 -8.56 -0.41 12.40
C ALA A 196 -9.35 -1.73 12.44
N GLY A 197 -9.64 -2.34 11.28
CA GLY A 197 -10.24 -3.65 11.13
C GLY A 197 -11.51 -3.85 11.95
N THR A 198 -11.53 -4.88 12.79
CA THR A 198 -12.67 -5.23 13.65
C THR A 198 -12.81 -4.33 14.89
N ALA A 199 -12.06 -3.24 14.98
CA ALA A 199 -12.07 -2.31 16.11
C ALA A 199 -11.64 -2.93 17.46
N ALA A 200 -10.76 -3.91 17.42
CA ALA A 200 -10.25 -4.57 18.63
C ALA A 200 -9.41 -3.62 19.49
N THR A 201 -8.67 -2.71 18.88
CA THR A 201 -7.87 -1.67 19.54
C THR A 201 -8.67 -0.40 19.76
N THR A 202 -9.55 -0.02 18.82
CA THR A 202 -10.39 1.19 18.90
C THR A 202 -11.20 1.25 20.20
N ALA A 203 -11.90 0.18 20.55
CA ALA A 203 -12.79 0.17 21.71
C ALA A 203 -12.05 0.46 23.04
N PRO A 204 -10.94 -0.20 23.39
CA PRO A 204 -10.17 0.13 24.60
C PRO A 204 -9.57 1.54 24.55
N VAL A 205 -9.12 2.03 23.39
CA VAL A 205 -8.57 3.40 23.26
C VAL A 205 -9.67 4.43 23.51
N LEU A 206 -10.82 4.34 22.86
CA LEU A 206 -11.96 5.23 23.09
C LEU A 206 -12.40 5.24 24.56
N LYS A 207 -12.42 4.06 25.21
CA LYS A 207 -12.75 3.95 26.64
C LYS A 207 -11.73 4.67 27.51
N ALA A 208 -10.44 4.55 27.22
CA ALA A 208 -9.38 5.14 28.02
C ALA A 208 -9.28 6.67 27.84
N THR A 209 -9.74 7.19 26.72
CA THR A 209 -9.59 8.62 26.34
C THR A 209 -10.91 9.41 26.44
N ARG A 210 -11.99 8.84 27.01
CA ARG A 210 -13.34 9.45 27.09
C ARG A 210 -13.39 10.84 27.72
N ASN A 211 -12.47 11.17 28.61
CA ASN A 211 -12.47 12.43 29.36
C ASN A 211 -11.70 13.55 28.64
N THR A 212 -11.16 13.29 27.47
CA THR A 212 -10.44 14.28 26.66
C THR A 212 -11.32 14.79 25.53
N ARG A 213 -11.18 16.08 25.17
CA ARG A 213 -11.79 16.61 23.93
C ARG A 213 -11.01 16.03 22.74
N GLN A 214 -11.46 14.88 22.27
CA GLN A 214 -10.72 14.08 21.29
C GLN A 214 -11.51 13.95 19.99
N SER A 215 -10.82 14.02 18.86
CA SER A 215 -11.32 13.52 17.60
C SER A 215 -10.58 12.22 17.24
N TYR A 216 -11.32 11.19 16.90
CA TYR A 216 -10.80 9.89 16.56
C TYR A 216 -11.15 9.54 15.12
N HIS A 217 -10.13 9.35 14.29
CA HIS A 217 -10.31 8.97 12.89
C HIS A 217 -10.06 7.47 12.74
N PHE A 218 -11.14 6.73 12.63
CA PHE A 218 -11.14 5.29 12.33
C PHE A 218 -10.94 5.10 10.84
N THR A 219 -9.84 4.46 10.42
CA THR A 219 -9.58 4.25 8.99
C THR A 219 -9.19 2.83 8.68
N ASP A 220 -9.66 2.36 7.51
CA ASP A 220 -9.35 1.05 6.97
C ASP A 220 -9.46 1.07 5.44
N VAL A 221 -8.90 0.06 4.77
CA VAL A 221 -9.10 -0.13 3.31
C VAL A 221 -10.47 -0.71 2.98
N SER A 222 -11.15 -1.34 3.96
CA SER A 222 -12.42 -2.02 3.80
C SER A 222 -13.59 -1.14 4.22
N ALA A 223 -14.48 -0.83 3.28
CA ALA A 223 -15.73 -0.13 3.56
C ALA A 223 -16.63 -0.93 4.53
N GLN A 224 -16.54 -2.27 4.53
CA GLN A 224 -17.28 -3.12 5.45
C GLN A 224 -16.90 -2.83 6.91
N PHE A 225 -15.59 -2.78 7.23
CA PHE A 225 -15.14 -2.45 8.58
C PHE A 225 -15.58 -1.06 9.03
N LEU A 226 -15.61 -0.08 8.09
CA LEU A 226 -16.11 1.24 8.41
C LEU A 226 -17.61 1.21 8.75
N ASN A 227 -18.40 0.41 8.05
CA ASN A 227 -19.84 0.27 8.31
C ASN A 227 -20.10 -0.44 9.64
N ASP A 228 -19.39 -1.51 9.93
CA ASP A 228 -19.49 -2.25 11.19
C ASP A 228 -19.08 -1.36 12.38
N ALA A 229 -18.01 -0.57 12.20
CA ALA A 229 -17.57 0.38 13.22
C ALA A 229 -18.57 1.52 13.42
N ARG A 230 -19.20 2.07 12.37
CA ARG A 230 -20.29 3.07 12.49
C ARG A 230 -21.47 2.52 13.28
N ALA A 231 -21.87 1.28 13.01
CA ALA A 231 -22.93 0.63 13.76
C ALA A 231 -22.55 0.42 15.23
N ARG A 232 -21.31 -0.01 15.50
CA ARG A 232 -20.81 -0.31 16.85
C ARG A 232 -20.63 0.95 17.71
N PHE A 233 -20.15 2.04 17.11
CA PHE A 233 -19.80 3.28 17.82
C PHE A 233 -20.76 4.44 17.48
N HIS A 234 -22.01 4.14 17.17
CA HIS A 234 -23.01 5.15 16.76
C HIS A 234 -23.23 6.25 17.81
N ASP A 235 -23.00 5.96 19.10
CA ASP A 235 -23.10 6.92 20.19
C ASP A 235 -21.82 7.74 20.45
N GLU A 236 -20.70 7.43 19.76
CA GLU A 236 -19.42 8.09 19.94
C GLU A 236 -19.25 9.20 18.87
N SER A 237 -19.82 10.38 19.12
CA SER A 237 -19.84 11.50 18.16
C SER A 237 -18.47 12.04 17.76
N GLN A 238 -17.41 11.73 18.54
CA GLN A 238 -16.03 12.13 18.26
C GLN A 238 -15.35 11.23 17.22
N VAL A 239 -15.98 10.12 16.80
CA VAL A 239 -15.40 9.17 15.84
C VAL A 239 -15.82 9.52 14.44
N SER A 240 -14.86 9.70 13.55
CA SER A 240 -15.06 9.83 12.11
C SER A 240 -14.46 8.65 11.37
N TYR A 241 -14.93 8.39 10.15
CA TYR A 241 -14.61 7.18 9.40
C TYR A 241 -14.21 7.52 7.99
N ALA A 242 -13.06 7.00 7.52
CA ALA A 242 -12.58 7.20 6.17
C ALA A 242 -11.86 5.96 5.62
N LEU A 243 -11.92 5.77 4.31
CA LEU A 243 -11.06 4.81 3.63
C LEU A 243 -9.61 5.32 3.65
N PHE A 244 -8.68 4.44 4.00
CA PHE A 244 -7.26 4.75 3.98
C PHE A 244 -6.45 3.51 3.60
N ASP A 245 -5.73 3.61 2.47
CA ASP A 245 -4.79 2.59 2.03
C ASP A 245 -3.36 3.08 2.27
N ILE A 246 -2.63 2.37 3.14
CA ILE A 246 -1.23 2.67 3.48
C ILE A 246 -0.28 2.58 2.27
N ASN A 247 -0.68 1.90 1.21
CA ASN A 247 0.11 1.71 0.00
C ASN A 247 -0.12 2.79 -1.05
N GLN A 248 -1.20 3.58 -0.92
CA GLN A 248 -1.49 4.68 -1.82
C GLN A 248 -0.80 5.98 -1.40
N PRO A 249 -0.55 6.90 -2.32
CA PRO A 249 -0.15 8.26 -1.99
C PRO A 249 -1.17 8.92 -1.05
N LEU A 250 -0.68 9.79 -0.16
CA LEU A 250 -1.58 10.53 0.73
C LEU A 250 -2.48 11.47 -0.07
N ASP A 251 -3.77 11.31 0.08
CA ASP A 251 -4.75 12.29 -0.36
C ASP A 251 -5.02 13.27 0.78
N PHE A 252 -4.39 14.44 0.70
CA PHE A 252 -4.59 15.51 1.68
C PHE A 252 -5.95 16.21 1.55
N THR A 253 -6.72 15.94 0.50
CA THR A 253 -8.10 16.45 0.36
C THR A 253 -9.08 15.57 1.14
N ALA A 254 -8.83 14.26 1.17
CA ALA A 254 -9.58 13.31 2.00
C ALA A 254 -9.17 13.38 3.49
N HIS A 255 -7.97 13.89 3.78
CA HIS A 255 -7.47 14.10 5.13
C HIS A 255 -7.11 15.58 5.35
N PRO A 256 -8.06 16.52 5.20
CA PRO A 256 -7.80 17.95 5.32
C PRO A 256 -7.31 18.35 6.71
N GLU A 257 -7.49 17.45 7.67
CA GLU A 257 -7.14 17.64 9.05
C GLU A 257 -5.79 17.02 9.44
N ALA A 258 -4.83 16.90 8.53
CA ALA A 258 -3.47 16.51 8.91
C ALA A 258 -2.96 17.32 10.11
N GLY A 259 -2.12 16.70 10.91
CA GLY A 259 -1.67 17.27 12.18
C GLY A 259 -2.23 16.47 13.36
N TYR A 260 -2.11 15.13 13.26
CA TYR A 260 -2.45 14.23 14.36
C TYR A 260 -1.41 14.27 15.47
N ASP A 261 -1.88 14.17 16.70
CA ASP A 261 -1.02 14.02 17.87
C ASP A 261 -0.53 12.59 18.00
N LEU A 262 -1.40 11.63 17.65
CA LEU A 262 -1.12 10.22 17.71
C LEU A 262 -1.63 9.49 16.46
N ILE A 263 -0.79 8.63 15.90
CA ILE A 263 -1.22 7.62 14.92
C ILE A 263 -1.08 6.25 15.58
N VAL A 264 -2.12 5.44 15.51
CA VAL A 264 -2.16 4.05 16.00
C VAL A 264 -2.20 3.13 14.79
N ALA A 265 -1.28 2.16 14.74
CA ALA A 265 -1.17 1.18 13.68
C ALA A 265 -0.92 -0.20 14.29
N VAL A 266 -1.93 -1.08 14.30
CA VAL A 266 -1.89 -2.38 14.96
C VAL A 266 -2.06 -3.50 13.94
N ASN A 267 -1.03 -4.30 13.76
CA ASN A 267 -0.99 -5.41 12.80
C ASN A 267 -1.45 -5.01 11.38
N VAL A 268 -0.88 -3.92 10.86
CA VAL A 268 -1.23 -3.37 9.53
C VAL A 268 -0.01 -2.97 8.71
N LEU A 269 1.10 -2.53 9.34
CA LEU A 269 2.24 -2.00 8.61
C LEU A 269 3.09 -3.08 7.94
N HIS A 270 2.96 -4.33 8.35
CA HIS A 270 3.58 -5.46 7.65
C HIS A 270 3.02 -5.64 6.23
N ASP A 271 1.79 -5.18 5.95
CA ASP A 271 1.16 -5.18 4.61
C ASP A 271 1.66 -4.03 3.72
N ALA A 272 2.51 -3.14 4.23
CA ALA A 272 3.09 -2.08 3.44
C ALA A 272 3.96 -2.65 2.31
N SER A 273 3.71 -2.25 1.06
CA SER A 273 4.55 -2.63 -0.07
C SER A 273 5.99 -2.09 0.07
N HIS A 274 6.14 -0.89 0.68
CA HIS A 274 7.42 -0.24 0.99
C HIS A 274 7.37 0.37 2.38
N VAL A 275 7.73 -0.38 3.41
CA VAL A 275 7.54 0.00 4.82
C VAL A 275 8.13 1.37 5.16
N VAL A 276 9.37 1.68 4.73
CA VAL A 276 10.00 2.98 5.00
C VAL A 276 9.24 4.14 4.33
N GLN A 277 8.73 3.94 3.13
CA GLN A 277 7.94 4.96 2.43
C GLN A 277 6.59 5.18 3.12
N THR A 278 5.92 4.11 3.53
CA THR A 278 4.68 4.19 4.31
C THR A 278 4.90 4.94 5.62
N LEU A 279 5.96 4.62 6.36
CA LEU A 279 6.32 5.34 7.59
C LEU A 279 6.58 6.83 7.33
N ARG A 280 7.27 7.19 6.24
CA ARG A 280 7.49 8.59 5.85
C ARG A 280 6.17 9.31 5.53
N ARG A 281 5.21 8.63 4.91
CA ARG A 281 3.86 9.17 4.65
C ARG A 281 3.11 9.41 5.96
N LEU A 282 3.07 8.43 6.86
CA LEU A 282 2.45 8.57 8.18
C LEU A 282 3.08 9.72 8.98
N LYS A 283 4.40 9.90 8.88
CA LYS A 283 5.09 11.03 9.51
C LYS A 283 4.59 12.39 9.02
N LEU A 284 4.20 12.51 7.74
CA LEU A 284 3.65 13.77 7.19
C LEU A 284 2.27 14.10 7.77
N LEU A 285 1.54 13.11 8.28
CA LEU A 285 0.24 13.31 8.94
C LEU A 285 0.39 13.74 10.41
N LEU A 286 1.56 13.52 11.02
CA LEU A 286 1.81 13.87 12.41
C LEU A 286 2.23 15.35 12.59
N LYS A 287 1.82 15.95 13.70
CA LYS A 287 2.41 17.19 14.22
C LYS A 287 3.90 16.99 14.55
N ALA A 288 4.63 18.09 14.67
CA ALA A 288 5.93 18.09 15.33
C ALA A 288 5.75 17.61 16.78
N GLY A 289 6.53 16.62 17.21
CA GLY A 289 6.38 15.98 18.52
C GLY A 289 5.28 14.91 18.59
N GLY A 290 4.43 14.77 17.56
CA GLY A 290 3.42 13.73 17.48
C GLY A 290 4.03 12.32 17.44
N ARG A 291 3.28 11.31 17.83
CA ARG A 291 3.74 9.93 18.01
C ARG A 291 3.08 8.96 17.06
N LEU A 292 3.85 7.98 16.64
CA LEU A 292 3.37 6.77 15.96
C LEU A 292 3.50 5.61 16.94
N LEU A 293 2.37 4.99 17.29
CA LEU A 293 2.27 3.79 18.10
C LEU A 293 2.02 2.62 17.17
N ILE A 294 2.89 1.64 17.22
CA ILE A 294 2.85 0.44 16.38
C ILE A 294 2.73 -0.78 17.29
N VAL A 295 1.85 -1.71 16.93
CA VAL A 295 1.87 -3.08 17.43
C VAL A 295 2.01 -4.00 16.24
N GLU A 296 3.06 -4.84 16.24
CA GLU A 296 3.32 -5.72 15.10
C GLU A 296 3.84 -7.08 15.54
N ALA A 297 3.49 -8.10 14.76
CA ALA A 297 4.13 -9.40 14.85
C ALA A 297 5.61 -9.27 14.50
N THR A 298 6.49 -9.76 15.37
CA THR A 298 7.94 -9.64 15.19
C THR A 298 8.64 -10.99 15.06
N GLU A 299 7.87 -12.04 15.02
CA GLU A 299 8.38 -13.36 14.70
C GLU A 299 8.43 -13.59 13.19
N ARG A 300 9.65 -13.75 12.67
CA ARG A 300 9.90 -13.82 11.22
C ARG A 300 9.52 -15.14 10.55
N ASN A 301 9.30 -16.21 11.33
CA ASN A 301 9.21 -17.58 10.81
C ASN A 301 7.92 -18.30 11.26
N SER A 302 6.82 -17.61 11.39
CA SER A 302 5.56 -18.25 11.77
C SER A 302 5.04 -19.13 10.65
N VAL A 303 5.07 -20.45 10.87
CA VAL A 303 4.52 -21.44 9.93
C VAL A 303 3.00 -21.38 9.88
N PHE A 304 2.38 -21.05 11.03
CA PHE A 304 0.94 -20.80 11.08
C PHE A 304 0.54 -19.71 10.07
N GLN A 305 1.29 -18.59 10.04
CA GLN A 305 1.03 -17.54 9.05
C GLN A 305 1.18 -18.06 7.62
N LEU A 306 2.23 -18.83 7.33
CA LEU A 306 2.46 -19.38 6.00
C LEU A 306 1.34 -20.33 5.56
N ALA A 307 0.78 -21.13 6.47
CA ALA A 307 -0.27 -22.10 6.17
C ALA A 307 -1.69 -21.52 6.19
N SER A 308 -1.86 -20.26 6.59
CA SER A 308 -3.18 -19.62 6.76
C SER A 308 -3.23 -18.23 6.15
N VAL A 309 -3.03 -17.17 6.94
CA VAL A 309 -3.15 -15.78 6.48
C VAL A 309 -2.14 -15.39 5.39
N GLY A 310 -1.07 -16.15 5.19
CA GLY A 310 -0.07 -15.94 4.14
C GLY A 310 -0.63 -15.94 2.71
N PHE A 311 -1.82 -16.50 2.50
CA PHE A 311 -2.54 -16.41 1.23
C PHE A 311 -3.17 -15.03 0.98
N ILE A 312 -3.24 -14.15 1.99
CA ILE A 312 -3.68 -12.78 1.83
C ILE A 312 -2.59 -12.00 1.09
N GLU A 313 -2.99 -11.28 0.04
CA GLU A 313 -2.06 -10.62 -0.89
C GLU A 313 -1.10 -9.63 -0.21
N GLY A 314 -1.53 -8.94 0.85
CA GLY A 314 -0.70 -8.02 1.63
C GLY A 314 0.57 -8.65 2.17
N LEU A 315 0.49 -9.89 2.70
CA LEU A 315 1.62 -10.63 3.26
C LEU A 315 2.64 -11.13 2.22
N SER A 316 2.33 -11.04 0.94
CA SER A 316 3.24 -11.39 -0.17
C SER A 316 3.54 -10.21 -1.09
N GLY A 317 2.83 -9.08 -0.93
CA GLY A 317 2.87 -7.90 -1.80
C GLY A 317 4.04 -6.94 -1.60
N TYR A 318 4.90 -7.17 -0.60
CA TYR A 318 6.02 -6.28 -0.31
C TYR A 318 7.05 -6.23 -1.45
N ARG A 319 7.59 -5.01 -1.72
CA ARG A 319 8.50 -4.71 -2.83
C ARG A 319 9.82 -4.08 -2.36
N ASP A 320 10.04 -4.00 -1.05
CA ASP A 320 11.21 -3.43 -0.41
C ASP A 320 12.28 -4.49 -0.07
N PHE A 321 13.21 -4.15 0.84
CA PHE A 321 14.33 -5.01 1.25
C PHE A 321 13.90 -6.38 1.79
N ARG A 322 12.65 -6.54 2.28
CA ARG A 322 12.10 -7.82 2.75
C ARG A 322 12.07 -8.90 1.65
N ARG A 323 12.11 -8.49 0.37
CA ARG A 323 12.22 -9.42 -0.77
C ARG A 323 13.52 -10.25 -0.76
N ARG A 324 14.58 -9.73 -0.14
CA ARG A 324 15.87 -10.44 -0.09
C ARG A 324 15.76 -11.73 0.72
N ASP A 325 15.07 -11.64 1.85
CA ASP A 325 14.95 -12.72 2.81
C ASP A 325 13.63 -13.51 2.64
N GLU A 326 12.76 -13.06 1.74
CA GLU A 326 11.40 -13.60 1.52
C GLU A 326 10.55 -13.65 2.82
N LYS A 327 10.79 -12.72 3.77
CA LYS A 327 10.11 -12.67 5.08
C LYS A 327 9.30 -11.39 5.23
N PRO A 328 7.96 -11.46 5.38
CA PRO A 328 7.11 -10.28 5.50
C PRO A 328 7.31 -9.55 6.84
N MET A 329 7.53 -10.28 7.93
CA MET A 329 7.63 -9.72 9.27
C MET A 329 9.03 -9.21 9.57
N LEU A 330 9.09 -8.10 10.30
CA LEU A 330 10.32 -7.48 10.78
C LEU A 330 10.53 -7.84 12.25
N THR A 331 11.77 -8.07 12.65
CA THR A 331 12.14 -8.19 14.07
C THR A 331 11.97 -6.84 14.78
N ARG A 332 12.00 -6.84 16.10
CA ARG A 332 11.95 -5.60 16.90
C ARG A 332 13.05 -4.61 16.49
N SER A 333 14.30 -5.09 16.37
CA SER A 333 15.43 -4.26 15.94
C SER A 333 15.26 -3.72 14.54
N ALA A 334 14.80 -4.54 13.58
CA ALA A 334 14.53 -4.11 12.21
C ALA A 334 13.42 -3.03 12.15
N TRP A 335 12.36 -3.14 12.98
CA TRP A 335 11.37 -2.08 13.12
C TRP A 335 11.97 -0.77 13.59
N GLN A 336 12.85 -0.82 14.62
CA GLN A 336 13.55 0.38 15.11
C GLN A 336 14.45 1.01 14.04
N GLU A 337 15.14 0.19 13.24
CA GLU A 337 15.96 0.68 12.12
C GLU A 337 15.13 1.37 11.04
N VAL A 338 14.02 0.78 10.59
CA VAL A 338 13.18 1.40 9.55
C VAL A 338 12.47 2.66 10.05
N LEU A 339 12.13 2.75 11.34
CA LEU A 339 11.63 3.96 11.96
C LEU A 339 12.66 5.10 11.92
N VAL A 340 13.92 4.81 12.27
CA VAL A 340 15.02 5.78 12.15
C VAL A 340 15.25 6.18 10.70
N GLN A 341 15.24 5.23 9.75
CA GLN A 341 15.36 5.51 8.31
C GLN A 341 14.22 6.38 7.78
N ALA A 342 13.02 6.24 8.35
CA ALA A 342 11.88 7.09 8.03
C ALA A 342 11.95 8.47 8.71
N GLY A 343 12.93 8.67 9.61
CA GLY A 343 13.18 9.92 10.32
C GLY A 343 12.35 10.09 11.58
N PHE A 344 11.96 9.00 12.24
CA PHE A 344 11.41 9.00 13.59
C PHE A 344 12.51 8.85 14.64
N ALA A 345 12.22 9.31 15.85
CA ALA A 345 12.99 8.98 17.05
C ALA A 345 12.28 7.86 17.81
N ASN A 346 12.98 6.77 18.10
CA ASN A 346 12.43 5.67 18.91
C ASN A 346 12.34 6.09 20.37
N GLU A 347 11.19 5.92 21.00
CA GLU A 347 10.96 6.25 22.42
C GLU A 347 10.72 5.00 23.28
N LEU A 348 9.99 4.01 22.75
CA LEU A 348 9.65 2.79 23.46
C LEU A 348 9.68 1.58 22.53
N ALA A 349 10.20 0.47 22.99
CA ALA A 349 10.04 -0.84 22.37
C ALA A 349 9.79 -1.87 23.50
N TRP A 350 8.58 -2.42 23.55
CA TRP A 350 8.17 -3.33 24.62
C TRP A 350 7.52 -4.61 24.03
N PRO A 351 7.85 -5.80 24.58
CA PRO A 351 8.89 -6.09 25.55
C PRO A 351 10.30 -5.70 25.08
N ALA A 352 11.25 -5.51 26.01
CA ALA A 352 12.60 -5.05 25.67
C ALA A 352 13.46 -6.10 24.96
N GLN A 353 13.14 -7.38 25.14
CA GLN A 353 13.85 -8.50 24.51
C GLN A 353 13.56 -8.55 23.01
N GLU A 354 14.52 -9.01 22.19
CA GLU A 354 14.33 -9.19 20.75
C GLU A 354 13.28 -10.27 20.44
N SER A 355 13.29 -11.36 21.19
CA SER A 355 12.25 -12.39 21.14
C SER A 355 11.21 -12.10 22.22
N SER A 356 10.00 -11.76 21.79
CA SER A 356 8.89 -11.46 22.69
C SER A 356 8.12 -12.73 23.06
N PRO A 357 7.82 -12.96 24.35
CA PRO A 357 6.91 -14.04 24.75
C PRO A 357 5.49 -13.85 24.18
N LEU A 358 5.17 -12.64 23.76
CA LEU A 358 3.90 -12.30 23.10
C LEU A 358 3.95 -12.50 21.57
N ARG A 359 5.12 -12.82 20.98
CA ARG A 359 5.41 -12.89 19.55
C ARG A 359 5.17 -11.58 18.79
N GLN A 360 4.86 -10.52 19.50
CA GLN A 360 4.58 -9.18 19.03
C GLN A 360 5.33 -8.15 19.89
N HIS A 361 5.53 -6.96 19.33
CA HIS A 361 6.06 -5.82 20.08
C HIS A 361 5.18 -4.59 19.91
N LEU A 362 5.13 -3.79 20.96
CA LEU A 362 4.60 -2.45 20.94
C LEU A 362 5.79 -1.48 20.81
N LEU A 363 5.70 -0.59 19.86
CA LEU A 363 6.74 0.39 19.54
C LEU A 363 6.11 1.78 19.56
N VAL A 364 6.78 2.74 20.18
CA VAL A 364 6.40 4.16 20.13
C VAL A 364 7.55 4.93 19.55
N ALA A 365 7.25 5.73 18.53
CA ALA A 365 8.23 6.54 17.85
C ALA A 365 7.71 7.96 17.67
N ARG A 366 8.55 8.96 17.98
CA ARG A 366 8.20 10.37 17.92
C ARG A 366 8.62 10.99 16.58
N SER A 367 7.72 11.77 16.00
CA SER A 367 8.03 12.62 14.85
C SER A 367 8.76 13.88 15.35
N PRO A 368 10.04 14.10 14.99
CA PRO A 368 10.75 15.33 15.36
C PRO A 368 10.22 16.56 14.61
N GLY A 369 9.19 16.38 13.80
CA GLY A 369 8.67 17.36 12.87
C GLY A 369 9.31 17.23 11.49
N VAL A 370 8.68 17.83 10.50
CA VAL A 370 9.28 17.94 9.16
C VAL A 370 10.28 19.08 9.23
N ASN A 371 11.58 18.77 9.05
CA ASN A 371 12.58 19.81 8.82
C ASN A 371 12.15 20.58 7.56
N ARG A 372 11.68 21.80 7.73
CA ARG A 372 11.36 22.67 6.61
C ARG A 372 12.67 22.90 5.85
N PRO A 373 12.79 22.49 4.59
CA PRO A 373 14.03 22.71 3.86
C PRO A 373 14.27 24.22 3.77
N ASP A 374 15.46 24.68 4.18
CA ASP A 374 15.85 26.07 4.03
C ASP A 374 15.81 26.42 2.53
N LYS A 375 14.99 27.43 2.20
CA LYS A 375 14.82 27.92 0.83
C LYS A 375 16.15 28.20 0.12
N LYS A 376 17.12 28.75 0.87
CA LYS A 376 18.48 29.01 0.36
C LYS A 376 19.26 27.71 0.13
N ALA A 377 19.11 26.71 1.00
CA ALA A 377 19.76 25.41 0.85
C ALA A 377 19.19 24.66 -0.36
N VAL A 378 17.86 24.66 -0.54
CA VAL A 378 17.20 24.06 -1.72
C VAL A 378 17.63 24.78 -3.01
N SER A 379 17.61 26.11 -3.03
CA SER A 379 18.09 26.90 -4.18
C SER A 379 19.56 26.58 -4.51
N ARG A 380 20.42 26.57 -3.50
CA ARG A 380 21.85 26.26 -3.67
C ARG A 380 22.06 24.86 -4.21
N TYR A 381 21.35 23.87 -3.66
CA TYR A 381 21.39 22.48 -4.13
C TYR A 381 20.96 22.36 -5.59
N LEU A 382 19.85 23.01 -5.97
CA LEU A 382 19.35 22.99 -7.34
C LEU A 382 20.29 23.70 -8.30
N GLN A 383 20.89 24.86 -7.92
CA GLN A 383 21.90 25.56 -8.70
C GLN A 383 23.18 24.74 -8.88
N GLN A 384 23.65 24.06 -7.82
CA GLN A 384 24.84 23.18 -7.92
C GLN A 384 24.58 21.98 -8.82
N ARG A 385 23.35 21.47 -8.86
CA ARG A 385 23.00 20.26 -9.57
C ARG A 385 22.65 20.48 -11.04
N PHE A 386 22.02 21.60 -11.34
CA PHE A 386 21.46 21.90 -12.66
C PHE A 386 22.13 23.10 -13.35
N GLY A 387 23.12 23.75 -12.70
CA GLY A 387 23.84 24.90 -13.22
C GLY A 387 23.03 26.21 -13.15
N THR A 388 23.69 27.31 -13.54
CA THR A 388 23.09 28.67 -13.49
C THR A 388 22.11 28.97 -14.62
N GLY A 389 21.88 28.04 -15.52
CA GLY A 389 20.97 28.17 -16.68
C GLY A 389 19.52 27.77 -16.43
N LEU A 390 19.11 27.50 -15.19
CA LEU A 390 17.70 27.25 -14.88
C LEU A 390 16.90 28.54 -14.99
N PRO A 391 15.76 28.55 -15.70
CA PRO A 391 14.81 29.66 -15.65
C PRO A 391 14.37 29.85 -14.21
N ILE A 392 14.07 31.09 -13.84
CA ILE A 392 13.79 31.59 -12.47
C ILE A 392 13.01 30.56 -11.65
N LEU A 393 13.69 29.90 -10.70
CA LEU A 393 13.08 28.95 -9.78
C LEU A 393 12.42 29.73 -8.65
N GLN A 394 11.10 29.83 -8.66
CA GLN A 394 10.33 30.39 -7.55
C GLN A 394 9.99 29.27 -6.56
N ILE A 395 10.79 29.15 -5.50
CA ILE A 395 10.44 28.28 -4.36
C ILE A 395 9.48 29.08 -3.47
N ARG A 396 8.20 28.74 -3.51
CA ARG A 396 7.20 29.29 -2.57
C ARG A 396 7.03 28.30 -1.42
N GLN A 397 7.45 28.71 -0.24
CA GLN A 397 7.13 27.99 0.98
C GLN A 397 5.72 28.40 1.41
N ARG A 398 4.79 27.44 1.47
CA ARG A 398 3.47 27.66 2.04
C ARG A 398 3.59 27.48 3.55
N GLU A 399 3.19 28.49 4.35
CA GLU A 399 3.28 28.43 5.82
C GLU A 399 2.39 27.38 6.46
N ALA A 400 1.34 26.95 5.74
CA ALA A 400 0.57 25.76 6.09
C ALA A 400 0.26 24.96 4.81
N LEU A 401 0.71 23.73 4.72
CA LEU A 401 0.24 22.76 3.73
C LEU A 401 -1.28 22.47 3.88
N PHE A 402 -1.88 22.94 4.96
CA PHE A 402 -3.19 22.56 5.47
C PHE A 402 -4.10 23.75 5.81
N THR A 403 -3.84 24.94 5.30
CA THR A 403 -4.85 25.99 5.38
C THR A 403 -5.90 25.71 4.32
N PRO A 404 -7.18 25.50 4.67
CA PRO A 404 -8.24 25.35 3.68
C PRO A 404 -8.22 26.55 2.74
N LEU A 405 -8.22 26.30 1.44
CA LEU A 405 -8.56 27.33 0.46
C LEU A 405 -10.04 27.66 0.68
N HIS A 406 -10.31 28.71 1.44
CA HIS A 406 -11.62 29.27 1.75
C HIS A 406 -12.65 28.26 2.29
N ALA A 407 -13.12 28.53 3.52
CA ALA A 407 -14.41 28.01 3.95
C ALA A 407 -15.45 28.30 2.84
N PRO A 408 -16.29 27.36 2.46
CA PRO A 408 -17.41 27.67 1.58
C PRO A 408 -18.26 28.72 2.31
N SER A 409 -18.49 29.84 1.67
CA SER A 409 -19.49 30.80 2.09
C SER A 409 -20.81 30.07 2.21
N ASP A 410 -21.45 30.19 3.37
CA ASP A 410 -22.78 29.64 3.62
C ASP A 410 -23.78 30.24 2.62
N ALA A 411 -24.01 29.51 1.53
CA ALA A 411 -25.21 29.63 0.72
C ALA A 411 -25.54 28.23 0.20
N PRO A 412 -26.72 27.67 0.47
CA PRO A 412 -27.13 26.40 -0.10
C PRO A 412 -27.40 26.62 -1.58
N THR A 413 -26.44 26.26 -2.41
CA THR A 413 -26.66 26.12 -3.84
C THR A 413 -27.19 24.69 -4.06
N GLU A 414 -28.44 24.59 -4.46
CA GLU A 414 -29.00 23.31 -4.94
C GLU A 414 -28.05 22.66 -5.93
N PRO A 415 -27.86 21.32 -5.85
CA PRO A 415 -27.06 20.61 -6.82
C PRO A 415 -27.69 20.79 -8.19
N ALA A 416 -26.95 21.40 -9.11
CA ALA A 416 -27.34 21.47 -10.51
C ALA A 416 -27.57 20.04 -11.01
N LYS A 417 -28.76 19.78 -11.52
CA LYS A 417 -29.10 18.52 -12.21
C LYS A 417 -28.05 18.26 -13.29
N PRO A 418 -27.47 17.08 -13.32
CA PRO A 418 -26.54 16.73 -14.39
C PRO A 418 -27.29 16.76 -15.73
N THR A 419 -26.77 17.53 -16.64
CA THR A 419 -27.19 17.54 -18.06
C THR A 419 -26.97 16.14 -18.63
N PRO A 420 -27.91 15.54 -19.36
CA PRO A 420 -27.73 14.22 -19.94
C PRO A 420 -26.59 14.26 -20.97
N VAL A 421 -25.50 13.55 -20.71
CA VAL A 421 -24.49 13.28 -21.73
C VAL A 421 -25.11 12.27 -22.70
N ALA A 422 -25.46 12.75 -23.87
CA ALA A 422 -25.91 11.92 -24.98
C ALA A 422 -24.70 11.18 -25.57
N GLY A 423 -24.72 9.85 -25.55
CA GLY A 423 -23.77 9.03 -26.30
C GLY A 423 -23.20 7.83 -25.56
N GLY A 424 -24.03 7.01 -24.92
CA GLY A 424 -23.60 5.69 -24.42
C GLY A 424 -23.75 4.60 -25.50
N ASN A 425 -22.86 3.59 -25.48
CA ASN A 425 -23.02 2.37 -26.28
C ASN A 425 -24.07 1.46 -25.62
N PRO A 426 -25.31 1.35 -26.16
CA PRO A 426 -26.38 0.60 -25.53
C PRO A 426 -26.05 -0.90 -25.34
N ALA A 427 -25.16 -1.43 -26.20
CA ALA A 427 -24.74 -2.83 -26.13
C ALA A 427 -23.81 -3.08 -24.93
N LEU A 428 -22.88 -2.17 -24.65
CA LEU A 428 -21.99 -2.26 -23.49
C LEU A 428 -22.78 -2.08 -22.20
N GLU A 429 -23.65 -1.06 -22.15
CA GLU A 429 -24.49 -0.81 -20.98
C GLU A 429 -25.36 -2.04 -20.63
N LYS A 430 -25.94 -2.68 -21.65
CA LYS A 430 -26.74 -3.89 -21.48
C LYS A 430 -25.90 -5.04 -20.92
N GLN A 431 -24.71 -5.29 -21.45
CA GLN A 431 -23.82 -6.37 -20.97
C GLN A 431 -23.34 -6.14 -19.53
N VAL A 432 -23.00 -4.90 -19.19
CA VAL A 432 -22.59 -4.54 -17.83
C VAL A 432 -23.77 -4.61 -16.86
N ALA A 433 -24.97 -4.16 -17.28
CA ALA A 433 -26.19 -4.25 -16.46
C ALA A 433 -26.58 -5.71 -16.18
N GLU A 434 -26.52 -6.60 -17.18
CA GLU A 434 -26.77 -8.04 -17.00
C GLU A 434 -25.77 -8.67 -16.00
N LEU A 435 -24.51 -8.24 -16.05
CA LEU A 435 -23.49 -8.69 -15.14
C LEU A 435 -23.75 -8.19 -13.71
N TRP A 436 -24.09 -6.92 -13.53
CA TRP A 436 -24.49 -6.37 -12.23
C TRP A 436 -25.72 -7.07 -11.67
N GLN A 437 -26.74 -7.26 -12.50
CA GLN A 437 -27.97 -7.94 -12.11
C GLN A 437 -27.71 -9.38 -11.65
N SER A 438 -26.79 -10.09 -12.31
CA SER A 438 -26.41 -11.45 -11.91
C SER A 438 -25.70 -11.52 -10.57
N LEU A 439 -24.92 -10.48 -10.22
CA LEU A 439 -24.18 -10.41 -8.96
C LEU A 439 -25.01 -9.85 -7.80
N LEU A 440 -25.82 -8.83 -8.09
CA LEU A 440 -26.61 -8.12 -7.07
C LEU A 440 -27.99 -8.75 -6.84
N SER A 441 -28.41 -9.69 -7.70
CA SER A 441 -29.74 -10.33 -7.67
C SER A 441 -30.90 -9.33 -7.65
N ARG A 442 -30.72 -8.17 -8.28
CA ARG A 442 -31.68 -7.06 -8.36
C ARG A 442 -31.74 -6.48 -9.78
N PRO A 443 -32.89 -5.92 -10.20
CA PRO A 443 -32.95 -5.20 -11.47
C PRO A 443 -32.03 -3.97 -11.47
N VAL A 444 -31.26 -3.81 -12.52
CA VAL A 444 -30.31 -2.70 -12.66
C VAL A 444 -30.77 -1.76 -13.78
N ALA A 445 -30.94 -0.48 -13.43
CA ALA A 445 -31.26 0.59 -14.36
C ALA A 445 -30.02 1.50 -14.57
N ARG A 446 -30.04 2.27 -15.65
CA ARG A 446 -28.90 3.09 -16.11
C ARG A 446 -28.36 4.07 -15.06
N HIS A 447 -29.24 4.61 -14.21
CA HIS A 447 -28.91 5.58 -13.17
C HIS A 447 -28.58 4.95 -11.80
N HIS A 448 -28.65 3.64 -11.71
CA HIS A 448 -28.37 2.94 -10.46
C HIS A 448 -26.87 2.93 -10.17
N ASP A 449 -26.56 3.18 -8.90
CA ASP A 449 -25.22 3.04 -8.31
C ASP A 449 -25.00 1.61 -7.84
N PHE A 450 -23.82 1.05 -8.13
CA PHE A 450 -23.47 -0.33 -7.79
C PHE A 450 -23.52 -0.59 -6.29
N PHE A 451 -23.01 0.36 -5.50
CA PHE A 451 -22.91 0.21 -4.05
C PHE A 451 -24.25 0.50 -3.36
N GLU A 452 -25.04 1.47 -3.85
CA GLU A 452 -26.39 1.73 -3.35
C GLU A 452 -27.34 0.56 -3.60
N LEU A 453 -27.13 -0.22 -4.66
CA LEU A 453 -27.86 -1.46 -4.91
C LEU A 453 -27.46 -2.63 -3.99
N GLY A 454 -26.48 -2.44 -3.11
CA GLY A 454 -25.97 -3.43 -2.18
C GLY A 454 -24.73 -4.17 -2.67
N GLY A 455 -24.06 -3.66 -3.69
CA GLY A 455 -22.75 -4.14 -4.11
C GLY A 455 -21.68 -3.81 -3.07
N ASP A 456 -20.84 -4.78 -2.75
CA ASP A 456 -19.66 -4.62 -1.89
C ASP A 456 -18.36 -4.72 -2.69
N SER A 457 -17.23 -4.51 -2.02
CA SER A 457 -15.90 -4.58 -2.65
C SER A 457 -15.59 -5.97 -3.21
N LEU A 458 -16.13 -7.03 -2.63
CA LEU A 458 -15.94 -8.40 -3.12
C LEU A 458 -16.77 -8.63 -4.40
N MET A 459 -18.02 -8.17 -4.41
CA MET A 459 -18.86 -8.18 -5.60
C MET A 459 -18.29 -7.31 -6.71
N ALA A 460 -17.73 -6.13 -6.37
CA ALA A 460 -17.02 -5.26 -7.28
C ALA A 460 -15.80 -5.95 -7.91
N THR A 461 -15.00 -6.65 -7.11
CA THR A 461 -13.86 -7.44 -7.58
C THR A 461 -14.31 -8.58 -8.52
N ARG A 462 -15.37 -9.29 -8.16
CA ARG A 462 -15.95 -10.35 -9.00
C ARG A 462 -16.51 -9.79 -10.31
N MET A 463 -17.14 -8.63 -10.25
CA MET A 463 -17.69 -7.93 -11.42
C MET A 463 -16.59 -7.54 -12.40
N VAL A 464 -15.55 -6.86 -11.91
CA VAL A 464 -14.39 -6.45 -12.73
C VAL A 464 -13.67 -7.67 -13.32
N ALA A 465 -13.45 -8.71 -12.53
CA ALA A 465 -12.82 -9.95 -13.01
C ALA A 465 -13.66 -10.65 -14.10
N GLN A 466 -14.99 -10.71 -13.95
CA GLN A 466 -15.88 -11.29 -14.96
C GLN A 466 -15.96 -10.43 -16.22
N LEU A 467 -15.99 -9.11 -16.08
CA LEU A 467 -16.02 -8.15 -17.18
C LEU A 467 -14.76 -8.31 -18.05
N ASN A 468 -13.58 -8.37 -17.43
CA ASN A 468 -12.29 -8.60 -18.10
C ASN A 468 -12.20 -10.00 -18.71
N ARG A 469 -12.64 -11.05 -18.00
CA ARG A 469 -12.59 -12.45 -18.46
C ARG A 469 -13.51 -12.70 -19.66
N ARG A 470 -14.68 -12.06 -19.68
CA ARG A 470 -15.63 -12.17 -20.80
C ARG A 470 -15.23 -11.29 -22.00
N GLY A 471 -14.19 -10.47 -21.87
CA GLY A 471 -13.74 -9.55 -22.92
C GLY A 471 -14.76 -8.44 -23.25
N ILE A 472 -15.66 -8.14 -22.31
CA ILE A 472 -16.71 -7.11 -22.50
C ILE A 472 -16.07 -5.73 -22.55
N ALA A 473 -15.20 -5.44 -21.57
CA ALA A 473 -14.37 -4.22 -21.54
C ALA A 473 -13.16 -4.49 -20.61
N ARG A 474 -12.13 -3.65 -20.71
CA ARG A 474 -11.04 -3.65 -19.71
C ARG A 474 -11.36 -2.64 -18.63
N ALA A 475 -11.47 -3.12 -17.40
CA ALA A 475 -11.72 -2.32 -16.22
C ALA A 475 -10.79 -2.75 -15.08
N ASN A 476 -10.52 -1.83 -14.18
CA ASN A 476 -9.95 -2.12 -12.88
C ASN A 476 -10.95 -1.76 -11.78
N LEU A 477 -10.65 -2.13 -10.55
CA LEU A 477 -11.55 -1.92 -9.42
C LEU A 477 -11.78 -0.43 -9.14
N GLN A 478 -10.77 0.39 -9.36
CA GLN A 478 -10.82 1.84 -9.16
C GLN A 478 -11.75 2.53 -10.17
N ASP A 479 -11.86 2.02 -11.40
CA ASP A 479 -12.78 2.55 -12.38
C ASP A 479 -14.24 2.48 -11.88
N LEU A 480 -14.61 1.37 -11.21
CA LEU A 480 -15.94 1.21 -10.63
C LEU A 480 -16.15 2.08 -9.39
N PHE A 481 -15.12 2.24 -8.55
CA PHE A 481 -15.23 3.12 -7.38
C PHE A 481 -15.33 4.60 -7.76
N SER A 482 -14.66 5.02 -8.83
CA SER A 482 -14.70 6.40 -9.32
C SER A 482 -15.96 6.72 -10.13
N HIS A 483 -16.56 5.72 -10.75
CA HIS A 483 -17.73 5.80 -11.62
C HIS A 483 -18.76 4.74 -11.22
N SER A 484 -19.35 4.90 -10.05
CA SER A 484 -20.17 3.86 -9.41
C SER A 484 -21.55 3.70 -10.00
N THR A 485 -22.05 4.67 -10.80
CA THR A 485 -23.32 4.50 -11.53
C THR A 485 -23.09 3.73 -12.83
N LEU A 486 -24.07 2.93 -13.26
CA LEU A 486 -23.97 2.12 -14.47
C LEU A 486 -23.65 2.96 -15.71
N SER A 487 -24.31 4.11 -15.86
CA SER A 487 -24.09 5.01 -16.99
C SER A 487 -22.68 5.60 -17.03
N ASP A 488 -22.19 6.08 -15.88
CA ASP A 488 -20.88 6.72 -15.80
C ASP A 488 -19.75 5.70 -15.94
N PHE A 489 -19.93 4.51 -15.35
CA PHE A 489 -18.99 3.41 -15.51
C PHE A 489 -18.86 2.98 -16.98
N CYS A 490 -19.98 2.78 -17.66
CA CYS A 490 -19.96 2.42 -19.07
C CYS A 490 -19.40 3.53 -19.97
N ALA A 491 -19.68 4.80 -19.68
CA ALA A 491 -19.10 5.94 -20.38
C ALA A 491 -17.58 6.00 -20.20
N HIS A 492 -17.09 5.78 -18.96
CA HIS A 492 -15.67 5.70 -18.66
C HIS A 492 -14.99 4.55 -19.43
N LEU A 493 -15.57 3.35 -19.41
CA LEU A 493 -15.04 2.20 -20.14
C LEU A 493 -15.00 2.42 -21.67
N GLN A 494 -15.94 3.18 -22.21
CA GLN A 494 -15.94 3.57 -23.63
C GLN A 494 -14.85 4.58 -23.96
N ALA A 495 -14.68 5.61 -23.14
CA ALA A 495 -13.61 6.60 -23.31
C ALA A 495 -12.22 5.92 -23.25
N ALA A 496 -12.07 4.91 -22.39
CA ALA A 496 -10.84 4.10 -22.30
C ALA A 496 -10.59 3.23 -23.54
N THR A 497 -11.64 2.86 -24.29
CA THR A 497 -11.54 2.05 -25.54
C THR A 497 -11.47 2.89 -26.81
N SER A 498 -12.05 4.08 -26.83
CA SER A 498 -11.93 5.04 -27.93
C SER A 498 -10.66 5.87 -27.71
N GLY A 499 -9.53 5.43 -28.30
CA GLY A 499 -8.23 6.06 -28.17
C GLY A 499 -8.25 7.55 -28.49
N GLU A 500 -8.47 8.41 -27.51
CA GLU A 500 -8.13 9.82 -27.64
C GLU A 500 -6.62 9.96 -27.75
N ASP A 501 -6.16 10.67 -28.79
CA ASP A 501 -4.74 10.93 -29.00
C ASP A 501 -4.22 11.92 -27.95
N ASN A 502 -3.04 11.63 -27.37
CA ASN A 502 -2.34 12.60 -26.53
C ASN A 502 -2.21 13.95 -27.27
N PRO A 503 -2.33 15.07 -26.56
CA PRO A 503 -2.56 15.20 -25.13
C PRO A 503 -4.06 15.15 -24.79
N ILE A 504 -4.40 14.47 -23.69
CA ILE A 504 -5.78 14.30 -23.21
C ILE A 504 -6.23 15.54 -22.44
N PRO A 505 -7.35 16.21 -22.75
CA PRO A 505 -7.83 17.34 -21.99
C PRO A 505 -8.35 16.90 -20.61
N LEU A 506 -7.78 17.46 -19.52
CA LEU A 506 -8.20 17.21 -18.14
C LEU A 506 -9.08 18.33 -17.59
N CYS A 507 -8.84 19.57 -18.02
CA CYS A 507 -9.64 20.73 -17.66
C CYS A 507 -9.61 21.77 -18.79
N GLN A 508 -10.76 22.39 -19.05
CA GLN A 508 -10.94 23.47 -20.03
C GLN A 508 -11.20 24.82 -19.36
N GLY A 509 -10.34 25.22 -18.41
CA GLY A 509 -10.48 26.53 -17.76
C GLY A 509 -10.12 27.71 -18.66
N ASP A 510 -10.57 28.91 -18.30
CA ASP A 510 -10.44 30.15 -19.08
C ASP A 510 -9.08 30.85 -18.94
N GLY A 511 -8.15 30.30 -18.17
CA GLY A 511 -6.82 30.89 -17.95
C GLY A 511 -5.96 30.89 -19.22
N GLU A 512 -5.16 31.95 -19.40
CA GLU A 512 -4.33 32.16 -20.60
C GLU A 512 -3.22 31.12 -20.79
N GLU A 513 -2.75 30.47 -19.70
CA GLU A 513 -1.65 29.51 -19.74
C GLU A 513 -2.15 28.07 -19.73
N THR A 514 -1.62 27.26 -20.63
CA THR A 514 -1.87 25.83 -20.69
C THR A 514 -0.84 25.06 -19.85
N LEU A 515 -1.32 24.15 -19.02
CA LEU A 515 -0.49 23.22 -18.24
C LEU A 515 -0.50 21.83 -18.88
N PHE A 516 0.68 21.29 -19.17
CA PHE A 516 0.85 19.92 -19.62
C PHE A 516 1.39 19.07 -18.46
N VAL A 517 0.67 17.99 -18.12
CA VAL A 517 1.03 17.09 -17.02
C VAL A 517 1.41 15.72 -17.55
N PHE A 518 2.45 15.12 -16.96
CA PHE A 518 2.96 13.83 -17.38
C PHE A 518 2.57 12.73 -16.40
N HIS A 519 2.26 11.55 -16.94
CA HIS A 519 1.93 10.36 -16.16
C HIS A 519 3.06 9.93 -15.21
N ALA A 520 2.73 9.23 -14.12
CA ALA A 520 3.69 8.56 -13.25
C ALA A 520 4.15 7.21 -13.85
N SER A 521 4.79 6.36 -13.06
CA SER A 521 5.33 5.07 -13.52
C SER A 521 4.27 4.05 -13.98
N ASP A 522 3.03 4.24 -13.54
CA ASP A 522 1.86 3.44 -13.92
C ASP A 522 1.32 3.76 -15.33
N GLY A 523 1.80 4.84 -15.93
CA GLY A 523 1.35 5.30 -17.24
C GLY A 523 0.03 6.08 -17.22
N ASP A 524 -0.58 6.29 -16.06
CA ASP A 524 -1.88 6.94 -15.90
C ASP A 524 -1.75 8.41 -15.48
N ILE A 525 -2.73 9.22 -15.87
CA ILE A 525 -2.83 10.66 -15.58
C ILE A 525 -3.97 11.00 -14.61
N SER A 526 -4.71 10.03 -14.14
CA SER A 526 -5.86 10.24 -13.23
C SER A 526 -5.48 10.95 -11.95
N ALA A 527 -4.26 10.75 -11.44
CA ALA A 527 -3.72 11.45 -10.28
C ALA A 527 -3.70 12.98 -10.43
N TRP A 528 -3.77 13.50 -11.67
CA TRP A 528 -3.79 14.94 -11.94
C TRP A 528 -5.19 15.55 -11.95
N LEU A 529 -6.26 14.74 -12.02
CA LEU A 529 -7.65 15.22 -12.12
C LEU A 529 -8.05 16.17 -10.97
N PRO A 530 -7.75 15.87 -9.68
CA PRO A 530 -8.10 16.79 -8.60
C PRO A 530 -7.40 18.14 -8.73
N LEU A 531 -6.12 18.13 -9.12
CA LEU A 531 -5.36 19.37 -9.34
C LEU A 531 -5.88 20.11 -10.56
N ALA A 532 -6.16 19.42 -11.65
CA ALA A 532 -6.69 19.99 -12.88
C ALA A 532 -8.03 20.69 -12.63
N SER A 533 -8.92 20.06 -11.86
CA SER A 533 -10.23 20.62 -11.49
C SER A 533 -10.13 21.85 -10.58
N ALA A 534 -9.09 21.91 -9.74
CA ALA A 534 -8.85 23.04 -8.84
C ALA A 534 -8.16 24.23 -9.51
N LEU A 535 -7.60 24.03 -10.72
CA LEU A 535 -6.91 25.05 -11.48
C LEU A 535 -7.86 25.66 -12.53
N ASN A 536 -8.14 26.96 -12.43
CA ASN A 536 -8.93 27.65 -13.46
C ASN A 536 -8.06 27.94 -14.70
N ARG A 537 -7.55 26.86 -15.35
CA ARG A 537 -6.74 26.93 -16.57
C ARG A 537 -6.89 25.68 -17.40
N ARG A 538 -6.48 25.72 -18.67
CA ARG A 538 -6.44 24.54 -19.53
C ARG A 538 -5.36 23.58 -19.04
N VAL A 539 -5.74 22.33 -18.79
CA VAL A 539 -4.82 21.27 -18.37
C VAL A 539 -4.93 20.09 -19.33
N PHE A 540 -3.79 19.66 -19.85
CA PHE A 540 -3.70 18.50 -20.74
C PHE A 540 -2.77 17.45 -20.11
N GLY A 541 -3.20 16.19 -20.13
CA GLY A 541 -2.44 15.04 -19.67
C GLY A 541 -1.73 14.28 -20.79
N LEU A 542 -0.52 13.85 -20.53
CA LEU A 542 0.27 12.97 -21.39
C LEU A 542 0.32 11.60 -20.76
N GLN A 543 -0.45 10.67 -21.31
CA GLN A 543 -0.66 9.30 -20.82
C GLN A 543 0.13 8.29 -21.64
N ALA A 544 0.63 7.22 -21.01
CA ALA A 544 1.25 6.12 -21.73
C ALA A 544 0.19 5.20 -22.34
N LYS A 545 0.03 5.23 -23.66
CA LYS A 545 -0.98 4.42 -24.36
C LYS A 545 -0.70 2.92 -24.40
N SER A 546 0.56 2.52 -24.33
CA SER A 546 1.02 1.13 -24.21
C SER A 546 2.48 1.12 -23.85
N PRO A 547 2.90 0.33 -22.84
CA PRO A 547 4.32 0.20 -22.47
C PRO A 547 5.18 -0.35 -23.61
N GLN A 548 4.59 -1.02 -24.60
CA GLN A 548 5.30 -1.70 -25.69
C GLN A 548 5.48 -0.82 -26.95
N ARG A 549 4.95 0.41 -26.96
CA ARG A 549 4.98 1.26 -28.17
C ARG A 549 6.32 1.95 -28.39
N PHE A 550 7.11 2.17 -27.34
CA PHE A 550 8.37 2.90 -27.41
C PHE A 550 9.54 2.00 -27.08
N ALA A 551 10.53 1.95 -27.95
CA ALA A 551 11.75 1.18 -27.72
C ALA A 551 12.75 1.89 -26.76
N THR A 552 12.59 3.23 -26.60
CA THR A 552 13.44 4.03 -25.71
C THR A 552 12.65 5.15 -25.04
N LEU A 553 13.16 5.62 -23.88
CA LEU A 553 12.60 6.79 -23.18
C LEU A 553 12.69 8.06 -24.06
N ASP A 554 13.75 8.20 -24.82
CA ASP A 554 13.90 9.33 -25.75
C ASP A 554 12.80 9.37 -26.80
N GLN A 555 12.42 8.23 -27.38
CA GLN A 555 11.30 8.14 -28.32
C GLN A 555 9.98 8.54 -27.67
N MET A 556 9.73 8.11 -26.43
CA MET A 556 8.52 8.49 -25.67
C MET A 556 8.49 10.00 -25.42
N ILE A 557 9.59 10.59 -24.99
CA ILE A 557 9.67 12.03 -24.75
C ILE A 557 9.51 12.83 -26.06
N ASP A 558 10.11 12.37 -27.16
CA ASP A 558 9.99 13.02 -28.47
C ASP A 558 8.56 12.99 -28.99
N GLU A 559 7.84 11.88 -28.82
CA GLU A 559 6.40 11.77 -29.12
C GLU A 559 5.60 12.77 -28.28
N TYR A 560 5.85 12.82 -26.97
CA TYR A 560 5.15 13.77 -26.07
C TYR A 560 5.42 15.21 -26.43
N VAL A 561 6.66 15.57 -26.78
CA VAL A 561 6.98 16.90 -27.29
C VAL A 561 6.22 17.18 -28.60
N GLY A 562 6.11 16.20 -29.48
CA GLY A 562 5.29 16.28 -30.69
C GLY A 562 3.81 16.56 -30.36
N CYS A 563 3.25 15.83 -29.38
CA CYS A 563 1.88 16.02 -28.91
C CYS A 563 1.65 17.42 -28.32
N ILE A 564 2.56 17.87 -27.45
CA ILE A 564 2.52 19.22 -26.85
C ILE A 564 2.52 20.29 -27.94
N ARG A 565 3.40 20.18 -28.93
CA ARG A 565 3.51 21.18 -30.00
C ARG A 565 2.36 21.15 -30.97
N ARG A 566 1.69 20.02 -31.19
CA ARG A 566 0.43 19.96 -31.96
C ARG A 566 -0.68 20.74 -31.26
N GLN A 567 -0.74 20.65 -29.93
CA GLN A 567 -1.74 21.36 -29.13
C GLN A 567 -1.41 22.84 -28.92
N GLN A 568 -0.13 23.16 -28.72
CA GLN A 568 0.39 24.52 -28.56
C GLN A 568 1.69 24.65 -29.35
N PRO A 569 1.67 25.26 -30.57
CA PRO A 569 2.83 25.30 -31.44
C PRO A 569 4.04 26.05 -30.91
N HIS A 570 3.81 27.10 -30.11
CA HIS A 570 4.84 27.96 -29.51
C HIS A 570 4.63 28.14 -28.01
N GLY A 571 5.75 28.38 -27.29
CA GLY A 571 5.75 28.70 -25.88
C GLY A 571 5.11 30.06 -25.55
N PRO A 572 5.02 30.40 -24.26
CA PRO A 572 5.64 29.71 -23.13
C PRO A 572 4.89 28.42 -22.74
N TYR A 573 5.65 27.35 -22.52
CA TYR A 573 5.11 26.07 -22.06
C TYR A 573 5.18 25.98 -20.53
N VAL A 574 4.13 25.41 -19.92
CA VAL A 574 4.14 25.02 -18.51
C VAL A 574 3.98 23.51 -18.42
N LEU A 575 5.01 22.84 -17.93
CA LEU A 575 5.09 21.38 -17.83
C LEU A 575 5.07 20.99 -16.36
N ALA A 576 4.30 19.95 -15.98
CA ALA A 576 4.34 19.40 -14.64
C ALA A 576 4.48 17.88 -14.66
N GLY A 577 5.30 17.36 -13.75
CA GLY A 577 5.51 15.93 -13.59
C GLY A 577 5.62 15.54 -12.13
N TRP A 578 5.00 14.41 -11.77
CA TRP A 578 5.08 13.81 -10.45
C TRP A 578 5.83 12.48 -10.52
N SER A 579 6.74 12.23 -9.55
CA SER A 579 7.54 11.01 -9.48
C SER A 579 8.27 10.74 -10.80
N TYR A 580 8.01 9.63 -11.49
CA TYR A 580 8.54 9.31 -12.82
C TYR A 580 8.18 10.36 -13.89
N GLY A 581 6.96 10.93 -13.82
CA GLY A 581 6.52 12.01 -14.69
C GLY A 581 7.40 13.25 -14.62
N ALA A 582 8.09 13.47 -13.51
CA ALA A 582 9.05 14.57 -13.38
C ALA A 582 10.25 14.40 -14.34
N PHE A 583 10.70 13.17 -14.59
CA PHE A 583 11.73 12.89 -15.60
C PHE A 583 11.25 13.17 -17.02
N LEU A 584 10.02 12.75 -17.31
CA LEU A 584 9.39 12.98 -18.62
C LEU A 584 9.23 14.48 -18.88
N ALA A 585 8.73 15.22 -17.87
CA ALA A 585 8.60 16.67 -17.94
C ALA A 585 9.95 17.37 -18.13
N ALA A 586 10.98 16.96 -17.40
CA ALA A 586 12.34 17.52 -17.55
C ALA A 586 12.96 17.22 -18.91
N GLY A 587 12.79 16.00 -19.42
CA GLY A 587 13.25 15.61 -20.74
C GLY A 587 12.53 16.37 -21.87
N ALA A 588 11.21 16.56 -21.74
CA ALA A 588 10.44 17.35 -22.69
C ALA A 588 10.84 18.85 -22.65
N ALA A 589 11.00 19.41 -21.44
CA ALA A 589 11.47 20.78 -21.27
C ALA A 589 12.84 21.02 -21.94
N GLN A 590 13.78 20.10 -21.77
CA GLN A 590 15.09 20.19 -22.39
C GLN A 590 14.99 20.24 -23.92
N ARG A 591 14.10 19.43 -24.53
CA ARG A 591 13.91 19.41 -25.98
C ARG A 591 13.24 20.66 -26.51
N LEU A 592 12.26 21.19 -25.78
CA LEU A 592 11.60 22.45 -26.13
C LEU A 592 12.56 23.63 -25.98
N TYR A 593 13.33 23.67 -24.88
CA TYR A 593 14.35 24.71 -24.67
C TYR A 593 15.45 24.70 -25.75
N ALA A 594 15.90 23.51 -26.16
CA ALA A 594 16.87 23.36 -27.25
C ALA A 594 16.34 23.86 -28.61
N LYS A 595 15.02 24.03 -28.74
CA LYS A 595 14.36 24.62 -29.93
C LYS A 595 14.09 26.13 -29.76
N GLY A 596 14.63 26.76 -28.71
CA GLY A 596 14.48 28.19 -28.45
C GLY A 596 13.17 28.60 -27.74
N GLU A 597 12.40 27.62 -27.26
CA GLU A 597 11.11 27.89 -26.62
C GLU A 597 11.27 28.22 -25.12
N GLN A 598 10.39 29.06 -24.60
CA GLN A 598 10.32 29.33 -23.15
C GLN A 598 9.54 28.24 -22.44
N VAL A 599 10.14 27.63 -21.40
CA VAL A 599 9.54 26.51 -20.65
C VAL A 599 9.63 26.79 -19.16
N ARG A 600 8.51 26.61 -18.45
CA ARG A 600 8.44 26.56 -16.98
C ARG A 600 8.08 25.13 -16.56
N MET A 601 8.72 24.65 -15.49
CA MET A 601 8.50 23.32 -14.98
C MET A 601 8.02 23.33 -13.54
N VAL A 602 7.11 22.43 -13.21
CA VAL A 602 6.70 22.08 -11.86
C VAL A 602 7.03 20.60 -11.65
N LEU A 603 8.01 20.30 -10.81
CA LEU A 603 8.42 18.94 -10.47
C LEU A 603 7.94 18.62 -9.07
N ILE A 604 7.08 17.60 -8.94
CA ILE A 604 6.52 17.16 -7.67
C ILE A 604 7.16 15.82 -7.33
N ASP A 605 7.80 15.75 -6.17
CA ASP A 605 8.47 14.56 -5.65
C ASP A 605 9.30 13.82 -6.74
N PRO A 606 10.26 14.53 -7.39
CA PRO A 606 11.08 13.91 -8.40
C PRO A 606 11.94 12.84 -7.72
N VAL A 607 12.02 11.65 -8.32
CA VAL A 607 12.91 10.59 -7.84
C VAL A 607 14.34 11.13 -7.85
N CYS A 608 14.86 11.49 -6.68
CA CYS A 608 16.21 12.06 -6.56
C CYS A 608 17.24 10.95 -6.58
N ARG A 609 18.32 11.16 -7.33
CA ARG A 609 19.47 10.24 -7.48
C ARG A 609 20.20 9.93 -6.16
N GLN A 610 20.02 10.73 -5.11
CA GLN A 610 20.60 10.53 -3.78
C GLN A 610 19.90 9.44 -2.96
N ASP A 611 18.63 9.11 -3.28
CA ASP A 611 17.92 8.00 -2.66
C ASP A 611 18.36 6.63 -3.21
N PHE A 612 19.14 6.62 -4.28
CA PHE A 612 19.77 5.46 -4.88
C PHE A 612 21.27 5.43 -4.51
N CYS A 613 21.58 5.00 -3.29
CA CYS A 613 22.95 4.57 -2.98
C CYS A 613 23.31 3.33 -3.81
N CYS A 614 24.61 3.00 -3.90
CA CYS A 614 25.11 1.93 -4.77
C CYS A 614 24.43 0.57 -4.58
N GLU A 615 23.86 0.30 -3.40
CA GLU A 615 23.11 -0.91 -3.10
C GLU A 615 21.73 -0.97 -3.80
N ASN A 616 21.11 0.18 -4.08
CA ASN A 616 19.82 0.25 -4.78
C ASN A 616 19.96 0.35 -6.31
N ARG A 617 21.18 0.45 -6.83
CA ARG A 617 21.45 0.56 -8.27
C ARG A 617 20.99 -0.68 -9.05
N ALA A 618 21.23 -1.87 -8.50
CA ALA A 618 20.75 -3.13 -9.07
C ALA A 618 19.21 -3.24 -9.02
N ALA A 619 18.60 -2.71 -7.97
CA ALA A 619 17.13 -2.67 -7.83
C ALA A 619 16.50 -1.70 -8.83
N LEU A 620 17.12 -0.52 -9.07
CA LEU A 620 16.67 0.42 -10.11
C LEU A 620 16.80 -0.19 -11.50
N LEU A 621 17.93 -0.85 -11.78
CA LEU A 621 18.17 -1.51 -13.06
C LEU A 621 17.20 -2.66 -13.29
N ARG A 622 16.82 -3.41 -12.25
CA ARG A 622 15.76 -4.42 -12.31
C ARG A 622 14.38 -3.83 -12.51
N LEU A 623 14.02 -2.74 -11.82
CA LEU A 623 12.75 -2.02 -12.02
C LEU A 623 12.63 -1.47 -13.44
N LEU A 624 13.72 -1.02 -14.02
CA LEU A 624 13.78 -0.60 -15.43
C LEU A 624 13.71 -1.81 -16.38
N ALA A 625 14.18 -2.99 -15.96
CA ALA A 625 14.20 -4.23 -16.73
C ALA A 625 12.88 -5.02 -16.65
N GLU A 626 12.19 -5.00 -15.51
CA GLU A 626 11.00 -5.84 -15.23
C GLU A 626 9.70 -5.31 -15.87
N GLY A 627 9.77 -4.49 -16.90
CA GLY A 627 8.64 -4.19 -17.78
C GLY A 627 7.71 -3.06 -17.36
N GLN A 628 8.12 -2.22 -16.41
CA GLN A 628 7.44 -0.95 -16.14
C GLN A 628 7.98 0.22 -16.98
N THR A 629 9.02 -0.02 -17.78
CA THR A 629 9.53 0.91 -18.79
C THR A 629 9.72 0.18 -20.11
N PRO A 630 9.43 0.81 -21.27
CA PRO A 630 9.55 0.18 -22.58
C PRO A 630 11.02 0.12 -23.06
N LEU A 631 11.93 -0.35 -22.23
CA LEU A 631 13.34 -0.53 -22.56
C LEU A 631 13.59 -1.98 -22.95
N ALA A 632 13.98 -2.23 -24.21
CA ALA A 632 14.50 -3.51 -24.63
C ALA A 632 15.92 -3.68 -24.03
N LEU A 633 16.05 -4.57 -23.07
CA LEU A 633 17.34 -4.90 -22.46
C LEU A 633 17.91 -6.16 -23.10
N PRO A 634 19.28 -6.32 -23.17
CA PRO A 634 19.91 -7.53 -23.67
C PRO A 634 19.47 -8.78 -22.88
N GLU A 635 19.41 -9.94 -23.56
CA GLU A 635 18.97 -11.23 -22.95
C GLU A 635 19.76 -11.66 -21.70
N HIS A 636 20.95 -11.14 -21.48
CA HIS A 636 21.83 -11.47 -20.34
C HIS A 636 22.01 -10.29 -19.38
N PHE A 637 21.14 -9.29 -19.42
CA PHE A 637 21.27 -8.07 -18.61
C PHE A 637 21.43 -8.34 -17.12
N ASP A 638 20.67 -9.30 -16.57
CA ASP A 638 20.71 -9.66 -15.15
C ASP A 638 21.99 -10.39 -14.70
N GLN A 639 22.77 -10.91 -15.65
CA GLN A 639 24.02 -11.61 -15.38
C GLN A 639 25.25 -10.70 -15.48
N GLN A 640 25.05 -9.45 -15.88
CA GLN A 640 26.12 -8.47 -16.07
C GLN A 640 26.52 -7.80 -14.77
N THR A 641 27.76 -7.29 -14.74
CA THR A 641 28.19 -6.43 -13.64
C THR A 641 27.42 -5.09 -13.66
N PRO A 642 27.23 -4.41 -12.51
CA PRO A 642 26.51 -3.13 -12.47
C PRO A 642 27.04 -2.06 -13.42
N ASP A 643 28.33 -2.05 -13.71
CA ASP A 643 28.94 -1.09 -14.66
C ASP A 643 28.64 -1.44 -16.12
N SER A 644 28.57 -2.73 -16.46
CA SER A 644 28.15 -3.21 -17.78
C SER A 644 26.67 -2.95 -18.02
N GLN A 645 25.81 -3.21 -17.02
CA GLN A 645 24.39 -2.90 -17.07
C GLN A 645 24.13 -1.40 -17.29
N LEU A 646 24.98 -0.54 -16.69
CA LEU A 646 24.90 0.91 -16.86
C LEU A 646 25.34 1.35 -18.26
N ALA A 647 26.35 0.70 -18.81
CA ALA A 647 26.82 0.97 -20.16
C ALA A 647 25.75 0.61 -21.20
N ASP A 648 25.08 -0.53 -21.03
CA ASP A 648 24.00 -0.97 -21.92
C ASP A 648 22.74 -0.09 -21.79
N LEU A 649 22.40 0.34 -20.59
CA LEU A 649 21.34 1.34 -20.36
C LEU A 649 21.71 2.69 -20.99
N SER A 650 22.97 3.12 -20.85
CA SER A 650 23.46 4.35 -21.46
C SER A 650 23.43 4.28 -22.98
N ALA A 651 23.77 3.12 -23.55
CA ALA A 651 23.69 2.87 -25.00
C ALA A 651 22.25 2.83 -25.49
N SER A 652 21.34 2.16 -24.76
CA SER A 652 19.92 2.09 -25.07
C SER A 652 19.22 3.44 -24.95
N LEU A 653 19.63 4.28 -24.00
CA LEU A 653 19.13 5.64 -23.81
C LEU A 653 19.86 6.67 -24.70
N LYS A 654 20.86 6.26 -25.49
CA LYS A 654 21.73 7.13 -26.30
C LYS A 654 22.29 8.35 -25.57
N ARG A 655 22.48 8.26 -24.25
CA ARG A 655 23.07 9.30 -23.39
C ARG A 655 23.75 8.70 -22.17
N PRO A 656 24.87 9.29 -21.69
CA PRO A 656 25.54 8.82 -20.50
C PRO A 656 24.62 8.96 -19.27
N VAL A 657 24.26 7.84 -18.64
CA VAL A 657 23.73 7.80 -17.30
C VAL A 657 24.90 8.10 -16.37
N TRP A 658 25.11 9.38 -16.07
CA TRP A 658 26.23 9.82 -15.25
C TRP A 658 26.07 9.33 -13.81
N CYS A 659 26.83 8.31 -13.44
CA CYS A 659 27.19 8.04 -12.06
C CYS A 659 28.63 8.52 -11.85
N ARG A 660 28.82 9.69 -11.27
CA ARG A 660 30.17 10.03 -10.76
C ARG A 660 30.40 9.17 -9.51
N LYS A 661 31.53 8.42 -9.55
CA LYS A 661 32.16 7.87 -8.36
C LYS A 661 32.50 9.04 -7.43
N THR A 662 31.98 9.06 -6.24
CA THR A 662 32.62 9.63 -5.06
C THR A 662 32.63 8.54 -4.02
#